data_1728a658073092327f842ce10deae938
#
_entry.id   1728a658073092327f842ce10deae938
#
_cell.length_a   1.000
_cell.length_b   1.000
_cell.length_c   1.000
_cell.angle_alpha   90.00
_cell.angle_beta   90.00
_cell.angle_gamma   90.00
#
_symmetry.space_group_name_H-M   'P 1'
#
loop_
_entity.id
_entity.type
_entity.pdbx_description
1 polymer ?
#
loop_
_entity_poly.entity_id
_entity_poly.type
_entity_poly.pdbx_seq_one_letter_code
_entity_poly.pdbx_strand_id
1 'polypeptide(L)'
;MDRADIVHEAFLARVSAGEFPSGDAPYGPLSGFEAVAIFRAQCLSRNLDRRSRKMQSAGQGFYTIGSSGHEGMAAVASALRRDDMAFLHYRDGAFQTRRSAMVPGTTPAWDMLLSFSTAKSDPLSGGRHKVLGSKAMNIPPQTSTIASHLPKAVGAAYSISLAKRHPPEHKVLKDDSIVMCSFGDASANHSTAQGAINTACWTSYQSVPLPLLFVCEDNDIGISTRTPQGWIGASFANKPGLKYFKANGLDLFDTFCVAQAAAEYVRKRKKPAFLHLSLVRLYGHAGADLQQTYLAKSIFEEWEQNDPLLHSARLLTESGVLTADEVLSIYIETEEQCARVAEEVIQQQRLSTSQEVMASIVPPKRECKLTNGPSEEARETAFGSDIQQMEKPQNMSRLINWALTDLMLEYPEIIMMSEDVGRKGGVYGVTQKLCDRFGQDRVIDTLLDEQSILGLAIGLAHNGFIPLPEIQFLAYFHNAEDQIRGEAATLSFFSNGQFTNPMVLRIAGLGYQKGFGGHFHNDNSLAVLRDIPGVIVACPSHGADAVKMLRECLRLAREEQRVVVFVEPIALYPMRDLHDEKDGGWMHTYPAMDESVSLGEVGVTGNGPLAIITYGNGHYLSQQAAKVLKQQGIEIRIVDIRWIAPLPAEGILSAIDGAQKVLVVDECRGTGGQAEALFAMLTERSDLPVARLAAEDSFIATGPAYAATMPSRESIIAAATKLWNTL
;
A
#
# COMPACT_ATOMS: atom_id res chain seq x y z
N MET A 1 -21.99 -31.83 15.66
CA MET A 1 -21.89 -30.56 16.39
C MET A 1 -20.73 -29.81 15.79
N ASP A 2 -20.91 -28.53 15.43
CA ASP A 2 -19.82 -27.70 14.94
C ASP A 2 -18.78 -27.49 16.06
N ARG A 3 -17.52 -27.29 15.68
CA ARG A 3 -16.43 -27.07 16.63
C ARG A 3 -16.71 -25.88 17.56
N ALA A 4 -17.26 -24.82 17.02
CA ALA A 4 -17.64 -23.63 17.78
C ALA A 4 -18.70 -23.92 18.87
N ASP A 5 -19.62 -24.84 18.61
CA ASP A 5 -20.62 -25.24 19.60
C ASP A 5 -19.99 -26.13 20.68
N ILE A 6 -19.07 -27.03 20.34
CA ILE A 6 -18.33 -27.87 21.32
C ILE A 6 -17.57 -26.98 22.31
N VAL A 7 -16.82 -25.98 21.80
CA VAL A 7 -16.06 -25.04 22.65
C VAL A 7 -16.99 -24.21 23.53
N HIS A 8 -18.14 -23.77 23.00
CA HIS A 8 -19.15 -23.04 23.75
C HIS A 8 -19.75 -23.85 24.90
N GLU A 9 -20.22 -25.05 24.61
CA GLU A 9 -20.82 -25.96 25.63
C GLU A 9 -19.76 -26.31 26.71
N ALA A 10 -18.52 -26.56 26.30
CA ALA A 10 -17.42 -26.84 27.21
C ALA A 10 -17.13 -25.64 28.14
N PHE A 11 -17.15 -24.40 27.63
CA PHE A 11 -16.96 -23.21 28.44
C PHE A 11 -18.05 -23.09 29.50
N LEU A 12 -19.33 -23.19 29.12
CA LEU A 12 -20.46 -23.09 30.04
C LEU A 12 -20.41 -24.17 31.15
N ALA A 13 -20.20 -25.43 30.73
CA ALA A 13 -20.14 -26.55 31.66
C ALA A 13 -19.00 -26.43 32.68
N ARG A 14 -17.80 -26.10 32.20
CA ARG A 14 -16.59 -26.02 33.05
C ARG A 14 -16.66 -24.84 34.03
N VAL A 15 -17.12 -23.67 33.59
CA VAL A 15 -17.27 -22.51 34.49
C VAL A 15 -18.33 -22.81 35.55
N SER A 16 -19.47 -23.43 35.18
CA SER A 16 -20.52 -23.82 36.15
C SER A 16 -20.01 -24.85 37.16
N ALA A 17 -19.12 -25.74 36.76
CA ALA A 17 -18.51 -26.74 37.65
C ALA A 17 -17.31 -26.22 38.43
N GLY A 18 -16.82 -25.03 38.20
CA GLY A 18 -15.58 -24.50 38.76
C GLY A 18 -14.32 -25.21 38.27
N GLU A 19 -14.38 -25.82 37.06
CA GLU A 19 -13.29 -26.58 36.47
C GLU A 19 -12.45 -25.69 35.53
N PHE A 20 -11.37 -25.16 36.05
CA PHE A 20 -10.47 -24.25 35.33
C PHE A 20 -9.15 -24.91 34.95
N PRO A 21 -8.46 -24.43 33.89
CA PRO A 21 -7.11 -24.84 33.57
C PRO A 21 -6.15 -24.40 34.72
N SER A 22 -5.09 -25.17 34.93
CA SER A 22 -4.01 -24.78 35.86
C SER A 22 -3.23 -23.57 35.30
N GLY A 23 -2.66 -22.77 36.17
CA GLY A 23 -1.83 -21.61 35.82
C GLY A 23 -1.32 -20.87 37.04
N ASP A 24 -0.53 -19.83 36.78
CA ASP A 24 0.01 -18.97 37.83
C ASP A 24 -1.08 -18.17 38.54
N ALA A 25 -0.79 -17.76 39.78
CA ALA A 25 -1.70 -16.92 40.53
C ALA A 25 -1.89 -15.54 39.86
N PRO A 26 -3.08 -14.94 39.99
CA PRO A 26 -3.31 -13.59 39.48
C PRO A 26 -2.33 -12.57 40.07
N TYR A 27 -1.74 -11.74 39.23
CA TYR A 27 -0.81 -10.70 39.66
C TYR A 27 -0.86 -9.46 38.74
N GLY A 28 -0.36 -8.34 39.26
CA GLY A 28 -0.10 -7.14 38.44
C GLY A 28 -0.95 -5.92 38.84
N PRO A 29 -0.71 -4.77 38.18
CA PRO A 29 -1.33 -3.49 38.53
C PRO A 29 -2.74 -3.32 37.95
N LEU A 30 -3.28 -4.33 37.26
CA LEU A 30 -4.57 -4.26 36.59
C LEU A 30 -5.70 -4.19 37.64
N SER A 31 -6.53 -3.15 37.57
CA SER A 31 -7.71 -3.02 38.40
C SER A 31 -8.79 -4.05 38.05
N GLY A 32 -9.64 -4.43 39.02
CA GLY A 32 -10.77 -5.33 38.79
C GLY A 32 -11.68 -4.80 37.67
N PHE A 33 -11.93 -3.50 37.64
CA PHE A 33 -12.74 -2.86 36.60
C PHE A 33 -12.13 -3.05 35.18
N GLU A 34 -10.82 -2.85 35.05
CA GLU A 34 -10.12 -3.05 33.77
C GLU A 34 -10.08 -4.52 33.36
N ALA A 35 -9.87 -5.44 34.33
CA ALA A 35 -9.88 -6.88 34.09
C ALA A 35 -11.27 -7.34 33.57
N VAL A 36 -12.34 -6.87 34.16
CA VAL A 36 -13.73 -7.14 33.69
C VAL A 36 -13.97 -6.54 32.31
N ALA A 37 -13.47 -5.34 32.04
CA ALA A 37 -13.61 -4.70 30.72
C ALA A 37 -12.83 -5.47 29.62
N ILE A 38 -11.66 -6.02 29.93
CA ILE A 38 -10.89 -6.91 29.04
C ILE A 38 -11.69 -8.19 28.80
N PHE A 39 -12.16 -8.85 29.86
CA PHE A 39 -12.93 -10.09 29.75
C PHE A 39 -14.22 -9.92 28.93
N ARG A 40 -14.97 -8.84 29.16
CA ARG A 40 -16.17 -8.54 28.36
C ARG A 40 -15.82 -8.39 26.85
N ALA A 41 -14.71 -7.76 26.52
CA ALA A 41 -14.24 -7.65 25.13
C ALA A 41 -13.81 -9.00 24.54
N GLN A 42 -13.19 -9.86 25.33
CA GLN A 42 -12.87 -11.24 24.97
C GLN A 42 -14.14 -12.06 24.67
N CYS A 43 -15.13 -12.01 25.55
CA CYS A 43 -16.44 -12.67 25.37
C CYS A 43 -17.16 -12.17 24.11
N LEU A 44 -17.18 -10.84 23.91
CA LEU A 44 -17.80 -10.25 22.72
C LEU A 44 -17.10 -10.72 21.43
N SER A 45 -15.77 -10.74 21.38
CA SER A 45 -15.01 -11.25 20.23
C SER A 45 -15.35 -12.71 19.92
N ARG A 46 -15.37 -13.58 20.95
CA ARG A 46 -15.74 -14.98 20.84
C ARG A 46 -17.16 -15.17 20.30
N ASN A 47 -18.11 -14.44 20.84
CA ASN A 47 -19.51 -14.54 20.45
C ASN A 47 -19.79 -13.94 19.05
N LEU A 48 -19.05 -12.90 18.64
CA LEU A 48 -19.07 -12.41 17.26
C LEU A 48 -18.55 -13.45 16.27
N ASP A 49 -17.44 -14.13 16.58
CA ASP A 49 -16.90 -15.18 15.75
C ASP A 49 -17.90 -16.34 15.60
N ARG A 50 -18.44 -16.81 16.71
CA ARG A 50 -19.48 -17.88 16.72
C ARG A 50 -20.73 -17.45 15.96
N ARG A 51 -21.22 -16.22 16.15
CA ARG A 51 -22.38 -15.67 15.43
C ARG A 51 -22.12 -15.58 13.93
N SER A 52 -20.95 -15.10 13.54
CA SER A 52 -20.53 -15.00 12.13
C SER A 52 -20.54 -16.37 11.43
N ARG A 53 -20.11 -17.43 12.12
CA ARG A 53 -20.18 -18.81 11.60
C ARG A 53 -21.61 -19.26 11.38
N LYS A 54 -22.52 -19.01 12.32
CA LYS A 54 -23.95 -19.31 12.17
C LYS A 54 -24.57 -18.55 11.00
N MET A 55 -24.24 -17.26 10.85
CA MET A 55 -24.71 -16.42 9.72
C MET A 55 -24.17 -16.97 8.37
N GLN A 56 -22.90 -17.37 8.31
CA GLN A 56 -22.34 -17.97 7.11
C GLN A 56 -23.05 -19.26 6.73
N SER A 57 -23.31 -20.16 7.69
CA SER A 57 -24.02 -21.43 7.46
C SER A 57 -25.47 -21.17 6.98
N ALA A 58 -26.08 -20.05 7.36
CA ALA A 58 -27.38 -19.61 6.92
C ALA A 58 -27.36 -18.80 5.60
N GLY A 59 -26.21 -18.62 4.96
CA GLY A 59 -26.07 -17.80 3.74
C GLY A 59 -26.24 -16.30 3.96
N GLN A 60 -26.10 -15.83 5.20
CA GLN A 60 -26.29 -14.43 5.61
C GLN A 60 -24.99 -13.64 5.73
N GLY A 61 -23.84 -14.34 5.69
CA GLY A 61 -22.49 -13.77 5.69
C GLY A 61 -21.57 -14.53 4.73
N PHE A 62 -20.46 -13.92 4.29
CA PHE A 62 -19.71 -14.43 3.14
C PHE A 62 -18.32 -14.98 3.48
N TYR A 63 -17.69 -14.50 4.54
CA TYR A 63 -16.34 -14.91 4.87
C TYR A 63 -16.10 -14.87 6.37
N THR A 64 -15.55 -15.95 6.91
CA THR A 64 -15.19 -16.03 8.32
C THR A 64 -13.71 -16.41 8.47
N ILE A 65 -12.91 -15.48 8.94
CA ILE A 65 -11.67 -15.82 9.65
C ILE A 65 -11.95 -15.60 11.13
N GLY A 66 -11.81 -16.68 11.92
CA GLY A 66 -12.10 -16.64 13.35
C GLY A 66 -10.98 -16.00 14.15
N SER A 67 -11.40 -15.32 15.22
CA SER A 67 -10.49 -14.74 16.23
C SER A 67 -10.34 -15.64 17.47
N SER A 68 -11.12 -16.71 17.56
CA SER A 68 -11.19 -17.58 18.73
C SER A 68 -9.87 -18.29 19.03
N GLY A 69 -9.39 -18.08 20.25
CA GLY A 69 -8.06 -18.50 20.72
C GLY A 69 -7.06 -17.34 20.80
N HIS A 70 -7.36 -16.19 20.19
CA HIS A 70 -6.53 -14.98 20.21
C HIS A 70 -7.09 -13.87 21.13
N GLU A 71 -7.94 -14.22 22.09
CA GLU A 71 -8.60 -13.27 22.98
C GLU A 71 -7.62 -12.49 23.88
N GLY A 72 -6.39 -12.96 24.07
CA GLY A 72 -5.31 -12.21 24.76
C GLY A 72 -5.04 -10.84 24.15
N MET A 73 -5.34 -10.63 22.87
CA MET A 73 -5.18 -9.34 22.20
C MET A 73 -6.07 -8.23 22.77
N ALA A 74 -7.12 -8.54 23.54
CA ALA A 74 -7.88 -7.54 24.28
C ALA A 74 -7.03 -6.89 25.40
N ALA A 75 -6.15 -7.67 26.06
CA ALA A 75 -5.23 -7.15 27.06
C ALA A 75 -4.13 -6.26 26.43
N VAL A 76 -3.64 -6.62 25.23
CA VAL A 76 -2.73 -5.76 24.45
C VAL A 76 -3.40 -4.43 24.11
N ALA A 77 -4.66 -4.45 23.68
CA ALA A 77 -5.41 -3.22 23.38
C ALA A 77 -5.55 -2.30 24.60
N SER A 78 -5.72 -2.87 25.80
CA SER A 78 -5.79 -2.12 27.06
C SER A 78 -4.45 -1.51 27.48
N ALA A 79 -3.34 -2.14 27.13
CA ALA A 79 -1.99 -1.67 27.43
C ALA A 79 -1.55 -0.50 26.54
N LEU A 80 -2.23 -0.27 25.41
CA LEU A 80 -1.95 0.79 24.46
C LEU A 80 -2.89 1.99 24.66
N ARG A 81 -2.44 3.16 24.25
CA ARG A 81 -3.31 4.34 24.20
C ARG A 81 -4.20 4.30 22.94
N ARG A 82 -5.39 4.88 23.04
CA ARG A 82 -6.34 4.94 21.92
C ARG A 82 -5.83 5.75 20.71
N ASP A 83 -4.85 6.64 20.93
CA ASP A 83 -4.22 7.45 19.88
C ASP A 83 -2.95 6.82 19.28
N ASP A 84 -2.56 5.63 19.76
CA ASP A 84 -1.53 4.81 19.12
C ASP A 84 -2.14 4.14 17.86
N MET A 85 -1.45 4.22 16.73
CA MET A 85 -1.90 3.57 15.50
C MET A 85 -1.67 2.06 15.59
N ALA A 86 -2.65 1.27 15.13
CA ALA A 86 -2.54 -0.18 15.15
C ALA A 86 -2.83 -0.77 13.76
N PHE A 87 -1.90 -1.56 13.25
CA PHE A 87 -2.06 -2.40 12.07
C PHE A 87 -2.30 -3.83 12.53
N LEU A 88 -3.53 -4.33 12.36
CA LEU A 88 -3.99 -5.55 12.99
C LEU A 88 -3.76 -6.80 12.15
N HIS A 89 -3.48 -7.91 12.80
CA HIS A 89 -3.68 -9.23 12.24
C HIS A 89 -5.18 -9.50 12.04
N TYR A 90 -5.53 -10.31 11.06
CA TYR A 90 -6.95 -10.60 10.74
C TYR A 90 -7.71 -11.34 11.86
N ARG A 91 -6.99 -11.89 12.88
CA ARG A 91 -7.59 -12.54 14.06
C ARG A 91 -7.80 -11.62 15.25
N ASP A 92 -7.52 -10.34 15.13
CA ASP A 92 -7.54 -9.35 16.21
C ASP A 92 -8.95 -8.83 16.56
N GLY A 93 -9.98 -9.66 16.44
CA GLY A 93 -11.32 -9.28 16.86
C GLY A 93 -11.38 -8.81 18.32
N ALA A 94 -10.62 -9.45 19.22
CA ALA A 94 -10.55 -9.06 20.62
C ALA A 94 -9.84 -7.72 20.85
N PHE A 95 -8.80 -7.39 20.06
CA PHE A 95 -8.20 -6.06 20.07
C PHE A 95 -9.21 -5.00 19.59
N GLN A 96 -9.88 -5.27 18.49
CA GLN A 96 -10.89 -4.37 17.90
C GLN A 96 -12.03 -4.08 18.89
N THR A 97 -12.61 -5.11 19.50
CA THR A 97 -13.71 -4.96 20.46
C THR A 97 -13.28 -4.17 21.70
N ARG A 98 -12.09 -4.43 22.23
CA ARG A 98 -11.56 -3.71 23.40
C ARG A 98 -11.22 -2.25 23.08
N ARG A 99 -10.55 -1.99 21.95
CA ARG A 99 -10.22 -0.64 21.50
C ARG A 99 -11.51 0.17 21.25
N SER A 100 -12.51 -0.45 20.64
CA SER A 100 -13.84 0.14 20.42
C SER A 100 -14.48 0.60 21.74
N ALA A 101 -14.46 -0.25 22.77
CA ALA A 101 -15.00 0.11 24.08
C ALA A 101 -14.29 1.31 24.76
N MET A 102 -13.09 1.68 24.32
CA MET A 102 -12.35 2.86 24.80
C MET A 102 -12.69 4.14 24.04
N VAL A 103 -13.45 4.05 22.93
CA VAL A 103 -13.78 5.18 22.04
C VAL A 103 -15.29 5.44 22.11
N PRO A 104 -15.74 6.59 22.64
CA PRO A 104 -17.16 6.90 22.73
C PRO A 104 -17.86 6.91 21.36
N GLY A 105 -19.07 6.39 21.31
CA GLY A 105 -19.91 6.37 20.11
C GLY A 105 -19.64 5.23 19.13
N THR A 106 -18.76 4.29 19.48
CA THR A 106 -18.55 3.06 18.69
C THR A 106 -19.49 1.95 19.15
N THR A 107 -19.85 1.07 18.21
CA THR A 107 -20.80 -0.04 18.41
C THR A 107 -20.23 -1.34 17.89
N PRO A 108 -19.23 -1.96 18.57
CA PRO A 108 -18.41 -3.05 17.99
C PRO A 108 -19.21 -4.24 17.50
N ALA A 109 -20.27 -4.67 18.22
CA ALA A 109 -21.12 -5.78 17.77
C ALA A 109 -21.85 -5.44 16.46
N TRP A 110 -22.40 -4.25 16.37
CA TRP A 110 -23.11 -3.74 15.20
C TRP A 110 -22.15 -3.58 14.00
N ASP A 111 -21.07 -2.83 14.20
CA ASP A 111 -20.10 -2.50 13.14
C ASP A 111 -19.46 -3.76 12.53
N MET A 112 -19.03 -4.70 13.37
CA MET A 112 -18.40 -5.94 12.91
C MET A 112 -19.38 -6.87 12.20
N LEU A 113 -20.65 -6.95 12.63
CA LEU A 113 -21.66 -7.77 11.96
C LEU A 113 -22.17 -7.12 10.67
N LEU A 114 -22.23 -5.77 10.56
CA LEU A 114 -22.46 -5.07 9.29
C LEU A 114 -21.39 -5.40 8.27
N SER A 115 -20.10 -5.34 8.68
CA SER A 115 -18.97 -5.71 7.84
C SER A 115 -19.07 -7.17 7.37
N PHE A 116 -19.41 -8.07 8.28
CA PHE A 116 -19.57 -9.49 7.99
C PHE A 116 -20.74 -9.79 7.01
N SER A 117 -21.87 -9.09 7.17
CA SER A 117 -23.03 -9.22 6.27
C SER A 117 -22.87 -8.46 4.94
N THR A 118 -21.77 -7.76 4.75
CA THR A 118 -21.49 -6.87 3.60
C THR A 118 -22.57 -5.78 3.42
N ALA A 119 -23.05 -5.23 4.52
CA ALA A 119 -24.07 -4.18 4.49
C ALA A 119 -23.48 -2.86 3.98
N LYS A 120 -24.24 -2.14 3.14
CA LYS A 120 -23.86 -0.81 2.63
C LYS A 120 -23.61 0.20 3.75
N SER A 121 -24.26 0.01 4.91
CA SER A 121 -24.10 0.79 6.13
C SER A 121 -22.89 0.39 6.98
N ASP A 122 -22.05 -0.59 6.54
CA ASP A 122 -20.78 -0.88 7.21
C ASP A 122 -19.93 0.39 7.32
N PRO A 123 -19.61 0.84 8.54
CA PRO A 123 -18.91 2.11 8.74
C PRO A 123 -17.50 2.14 8.19
N LEU A 124 -16.88 0.96 7.91
CA LEU A 124 -15.51 0.89 7.39
C LEU A 124 -15.50 0.70 5.87
N SER A 125 -16.03 -0.43 5.38
CA SER A 125 -15.90 -0.78 3.96
C SER A 125 -17.08 -0.35 3.10
N GLY A 126 -18.19 0.07 3.71
CA GLY A 126 -19.42 0.34 2.98
C GLY A 126 -19.95 -0.89 2.23
N GLY A 127 -19.73 -2.09 2.78
CA GLY A 127 -20.19 -3.35 2.22
C GLY A 127 -19.27 -3.98 1.16
N ARG A 128 -18.04 -3.46 0.97
CA ARG A 128 -17.11 -3.97 -0.06
C ARG A 128 -16.28 -5.15 0.40
N HIS A 129 -15.94 -5.20 1.68
CA HIS A 129 -15.10 -6.27 2.22
C HIS A 129 -15.26 -6.41 3.73
N LYS A 130 -15.10 -7.64 4.26
CA LYS A 130 -15.04 -7.88 5.71
C LYS A 130 -13.60 -7.66 6.17
N VAL A 131 -13.37 -6.56 6.88
CA VAL A 131 -12.06 -6.18 7.43
C VAL A 131 -12.20 -5.65 8.86
N LEU A 132 -11.12 -5.72 9.63
CA LEU A 132 -10.99 -5.01 10.89
C LEU A 132 -10.41 -3.62 10.62
N GLY A 133 -10.85 -2.64 11.37
CA GLY A 133 -10.35 -1.27 11.28
C GLY A 133 -11.36 -0.22 11.71
N SER A 134 -10.90 0.99 11.91
CA SER A 134 -11.73 2.17 12.15
C SER A 134 -10.88 3.42 12.18
N LYS A 135 -11.30 4.47 11.50
CA LYS A 135 -10.61 5.77 11.55
C LYS A 135 -10.66 6.38 12.96
N ALA A 136 -11.79 6.26 13.66
CA ALA A 136 -11.94 6.78 15.03
C ALA A 136 -11.03 6.08 16.04
N MET A 137 -10.67 4.84 15.79
CA MET A 137 -9.79 4.03 16.63
C MET A 137 -8.32 4.08 16.19
N ASN A 138 -8.00 4.81 15.14
CA ASN A 138 -6.67 4.86 14.52
C ASN A 138 -6.16 3.46 14.09
N ILE A 139 -7.07 2.68 13.49
CA ILE A 139 -6.79 1.33 12.99
C ILE A 139 -7.05 1.31 11.48
N PRO A 140 -6.01 1.51 10.63
CA PRO A 140 -6.15 1.29 9.20
C PRO A 140 -6.46 -0.17 8.89
N PRO A 141 -7.38 -0.46 7.95
CA PRO A 141 -7.72 -1.84 7.61
C PRO A 141 -6.58 -2.54 6.88
N GLN A 142 -6.56 -3.88 6.99
CA GLN A 142 -5.55 -4.74 6.39
C GLN A 142 -6.11 -5.47 5.17
N THR A 143 -5.23 -5.75 4.21
CA THR A 143 -5.51 -6.67 3.10
C THR A 143 -5.42 -8.13 3.58
N SER A 144 -5.80 -9.07 2.71
CA SER A 144 -5.62 -10.49 2.98
C SER A 144 -4.23 -11.02 2.60
N THR A 145 -3.39 -10.19 2.00
CA THR A 145 -2.01 -10.58 1.68
C THR A 145 -1.19 -10.67 2.96
N ILE A 146 -0.66 -11.85 3.22
CA ILE A 146 0.07 -12.13 4.47
C ILE A 146 1.29 -11.20 4.61
N ALA A 147 1.41 -10.58 5.78
CA ALA A 147 2.53 -9.74 6.19
C ALA A 147 2.70 -8.41 5.41
N SER A 148 1.88 -8.10 4.43
CA SER A 148 2.01 -6.90 3.59
C SER A 148 1.93 -5.57 4.39
N HIS A 149 1.31 -5.60 5.57
CA HIS A 149 1.15 -4.45 6.45
C HIS A 149 2.37 -4.13 7.34
N LEU A 150 3.35 -5.04 7.46
CA LEU A 150 4.50 -4.79 8.32
C LEU A 150 5.39 -3.65 7.79
N PRO A 151 5.70 -3.54 6.48
CA PRO A 151 6.50 -2.42 5.98
C PRO A 151 5.84 -1.06 6.21
N LYS A 152 4.52 -0.93 6.04
CA LYS A 152 3.82 0.34 6.31
C LYS A 152 3.77 0.70 7.80
N ALA A 153 3.77 -0.29 8.69
CA ALA A 153 3.90 -0.04 10.13
C ALA A 153 5.27 0.57 10.48
N VAL A 154 6.34 0.11 9.83
CA VAL A 154 7.68 0.74 9.94
C VAL A 154 7.62 2.19 9.47
N GLY A 155 7.02 2.46 8.31
CA GLY A 155 6.87 3.80 7.76
C GLY A 155 6.06 4.73 8.66
N ALA A 156 4.94 4.26 9.20
CA ALA A 156 4.12 5.04 10.13
C ALA A 156 4.88 5.37 11.42
N ALA A 157 5.64 4.43 11.98
CA ALA A 157 6.46 4.67 13.16
C ALA A 157 7.61 5.65 12.88
N TYR A 158 8.27 5.52 11.73
CA TYR A 158 9.32 6.43 11.28
C TYR A 158 8.80 7.86 11.11
N SER A 159 7.59 8.02 10.59
CA SER A 159 6.94 9.31 10.35
C SER A 159 6.76 10.16 11.61
N ILE A 160 6.66 9.55 12.82
CA ILE A 160 6.41 10.27 14.06
C ILE A 160 7.54 11.25 14.37
N SER A 161 8.80 10.79 14.29
CA SER A 161 9.95 11.63 14.55
C SER A 161 10.20 12.64 13.43
N LEU A 162 9.89 12.27 12.21
CA LEU A 162 9.99 13.11 11.03
C LEU A 162 8.97 14.27 11.09
N ALA A 163 7.71 13.98 11.44
CA ALA A 163 6.64 14.97 11.58
C ALA A 163 6.88 16.02 12.69
N LYS A 164 7.79 15.73 13.60
CA LYS A 164 8.22 16.71 14.59
C LYS A 164 9.14 17.80 14.00
N ARG A 165 9.96 17.41 13.01
CA ARG A 165 10.90 18.31 12.31
C ARG A 165 10.25 18.97 11.09
N HIS A 166 9.47 18.20 10.37
CA HIS A 166 8.76 18.59 9.15
C HIS A 166 7.27 18.26 9.32
N PRO A 167 6.49 19.10 10.05
CA PRO A 167 5.09 18.80 10.34
C PRO A 167 4.25 18.86 9.06
N PRO A 168 3.66 17.73 8.63
CA PRO A 168 2.76 17.74 7.49
C PRO A 168 1.46 18.46 7.84
N GLU A 169 0.79 19.03 6.85
CA GLU A 169 -0.47 19.76 7.05
C GLU A 169 -1.54 18.90 7.72
N HIS A 170 -1.61 17.62 7.37
CA HIS A 170 -2.62 16.67 7.84
C HIS A 170 -2.03 15.62 8.79
N LYS A 171 -1.18 16.05 9.72
CA LYS A 171 -0.58 15.17 10.73
C LYS A 171 -1.64 14.44 11.55
N VAL A 172 -1.49 13.11 11.66
CA VAL A 172 -2.40 12.22 12.39
C VAL A 172 -1.83 11.80 13.75
N LEU A 173 -0.57 11.40 13.78
CA LEU A 173 0.09 10.84 14.96
C LEU A 173 0.67 11.94 15.86
N LYS A 174 0.48 11.80 17.18
CA LYS A 174 1.12 12.67 18.16
C LYS A 174 2.61 12.37 18.30
N ASP A 175 3.39 13.31 18.81
CA ASP A 175 4.85 13.20 18.95
C ASP A 175 5.31 12.08 19.87
N ASP A 176 4.44 11.63 20.77
CA ASP A 176 4.67 10.55 21.73
C ASP A 176 3.84 9.30 21.47
N SER A 177 3.11 9.24 20.34
CA SER A 177 2.44 8.01 19.91
C SER A 177 3.44 6.92 19.60
N ILE A 178 2.97 5.69 19.64
CA ILE A 178 3.67 4.51 19.10
C ILE A 178 2.81 3.88 17.99
N VAL A 179 3.43 3.05 17.18
CA VAL A 179 2.74 2.20 16.22
C VAL A 179 2.81 0.76 16.69
N MET A 180 1.70 0.04 16.66
CA MET A 180 1.63 -1.39 16.90
C MET A 180 1.33 -2.12 15.59
N CYS A 181 1.96 -3.27 15.37
CA CYS A 181 1.72 -4.13 14.23
C CYS A 181 1.65 -5.58 14.69
N SER A 182 0.49 -6.22 14.59
CA SER A 182 0.30 -7.62 14.95
C SER A 182 0.28 -8.53 13.73
N PHE A 183 0.74 -9.76 13.89
CA PHE A 183 0.83 -10.79 12.86
C PHE A 183 1.02 -12.17 13.48
N GLY A 184 0.66 -13.23 12.74
CA GLY A 184 0.83 -14.60 13.20
C GLY A 184 2.26 -15.12 13.08
N ASP A 185 2.58 -16.18 13.81
CA ASP A 185 3.86 -16.88 13.81
C ASP A 185 4.32 -17.32 12.41
N ALA A 186 3.42 -17.87 11.62
CA ALA A 186 3.72 -18.27 10.24
C ALA A 186 4.03 -17.05 9.35
N SER A 187 3.38 -15.91 9.58
CA SER A 187 3.65 -14.67 8.86
C SER A 187 5.06 -14.15 9.11
N ALA A 188 5.65 -14.45 10.27
CA ALA A 188 7.03 -14.07 10.59
C ALA A 188 8.07 -14.64 9.61
N ASN A 189 7.76 -15.73 8.90
CA ASN A 189 8.65 -16.33 7.89
C ASN A 189 8.52 -15.66 6.51
N HIS A 190 7.50 -14.84 6.28
CA HIS A 190 7.28 -14.20 5.00
C HIS A 190 8.39 -13.19 4.68
N SER A 191 8.87 -13.14 3.42
CA SER A 191 9.94 -12.23 3.00
C SER A 191 9.64 -10.77 3.34
N THR A 192 8.42 -10.32 3.12
CA THR A 192 7.95 -8.96 3.45
C THR A 192 8.03 -8.67 4.95
N ALA A 193 7.68 -9.65 5.81
CA ALA A 193 7.84 -9.50 7.26
C ALA A 193 9.31 -9.40 7.65
N GLN A 194 10.16 -10.27 7.09
CA GLN A 194 11.60 -10.26 7.35
C GLN A 194 12.25 -8.95 6.89
N GLY A 195 11.89 -8.42 5.71
CA GLY A 195 12.31 -7.11 5.21
C GLY A 195 11.93 -5.98 6.18
N ALA A 196 10.68 -5.93 6.60
CA ALA A 196 10.18 -4.91 7.53
C ALA A 196 10.87 -4.98 8.91
N ILE A 197 11.02 -6.17 9.49
CA ILE A 197 11.69 -6.36 10.79
C ILE A 197 13.19 -6.00 10.66
N ASN A 198 13.85 -6.36 9.56
CA ASN A 198 15.24 -5.98 9.30
C ASN A 198 15.38 -4.46 9.17
N THR A 199 14.47 -3.80 8.45
CA THR A 199 14.44 -2.33 8.32
C THR A 199 14.29 -1.66 9.70
N ALA A 200 13.41 -2.17 10.55
CA ALA A 200 13.26 -1.67 11.92
C ALA A 200 14.53 -1.86 12.76
N CYS A 201 15.17 -3.03 12.69
CA CYS A 201 16.43 -3.31 13.36
C CYS A 201 17.56 -2.41 12.87
N TRP A 202 17.67 -2.22 11.57
CA TRP A 202 18.68 -1.36 10.96
C TRP A 202 18.51 0.11 11.36
N THR A 203 17.28 0.61 11.34
CA THR A 203 16.92 1.95 11.81
C THR A 203 17.32 2.15 13.27
N SER A 204 17.05 1.15 14.13
CA SER A 204 17.47 1.17 15.54
C SER A 204 19.00 1.17 15.70
N TYR A 205 19.72 0.41 14.87
CA TYR A 205 21.17 0.39 14.86
C TYR A 205 21.78 1.74 14.49
N GLN A 206 21.19 2.43 13.54
CA GLN A 206 21.56 3.80 13.14
C GLN A 206 21.16 4.86 14.16
N SER A 207 20.51 4.47 15.27
CA SER A 207 20.00 5.38 16.30
C SER A 207 18.93 6.36 15.81
N VAL A 208 18.23 6.03 14.73
CA VAL A 208 17.06 6.77 14.24
C VAL A 208 15.85 6.36 15.08
N PRO A 209 15.06 7.33 15.59
CA PRO A 209 13.88 7.01 16.41
C PRO A 209 12.81 6.24 15.63
N LEU A 210 12.42 5.06 16.13
CA LEU A 210 11.38 4.21 15.54
C LEU A 210 10.50 3.61 16.64
N PRO A 211 9.45 4.30 17.08
CA PRO A 211 8.57 3.82 18.14
C PRO A 211 7.57 2.78 17.64
N LEU A 212 8.04 1.56 17.35
CA LEU A 212 7.29 0.45 16.76
C LEU A 212 7.25 -0.75 17.70
N LEU A 213 6.05 -1.27 17.97
CA LEU A 213 5.81 -2.52 18.68
C LEU A 213 5.29 -3.57 17.70
N PHE A 214 6.10 -4.56 17.38
CA PHE A 214 5.67 -5.79 16.72
C PHE A 214 5.03 -6.73 17.75
N VAL A 215 3.88 -7.32 17.41
CA VAL A 215 3.18 -8.31 18.25
C VAL A 215 3.02 -9.59 17.44
N CYS A 216 3.76 -10.63 17.78
CA CYS A 216 3.67 -11.94 17.15
C CYS A 216 2.72 -12.83 17.94
N GLU A 217 1.64 -13.22 17.29
CA GLU A 217 0.59 -14.11 17.81
C GLU A 217 0.92 -15.56 17.43
N ASP A 218 1.63 -16.24 18.32
CA ASP A 218 2.15 -17.58 18.12
C ASP A 218 1.15 -18.63 18.61
N ASN A 219 0.48 -19.29 17.69
CA ASN A 219 -0.46 -20.38 17.94
C ASN A 219 0.04 -21.74 17.37
N ASP A 220 1.34 -21.84 17.09
CA ASP A 220 2.04 -23.00 16.58
C ASP A 220 1.59 -23.52 15.21
N ILE A 221 0.82 -22.74 14.42
CA ILE A 221 0.34 -23.23 13.11
C ILE A 221 0.03 -22.12 12.11
N GLY A 222 0.56 -22.23 10.89
CA GLY A 222 0.21 -21.43 9.74
C GLY A 222 -0.69 -22.19 8.77
N ILE A 223 -1.97 -21.82 8.67
CA ILE A 223 -2.99 -22.52 7.90
C ILE A 223 -3.09 -23.99 8.36
N SER A 224 -2.32 -24.90 7.76
CA SER A 224 -2.24 -26.34 8.07
C SER A 224 -0.84 -26.82 8.44
N THR A 225 0.18 -25.96 8.29
CA THR A 225 1.58 -26.29 8.57
C THR A 225 1.97 -25.85 9.97
N ARG A 226 2.50 -26.78 10.76
CA ARG A 226 2.96 -26.48 12.13
C ARG A 226 4.18 -25.57 12.11
N THR A 227 4.16 -24.54 12.95
CA THR A 227 5.35 -23.79 13.29
C THR A 227 6.18 -24.63 14.29
N PRO A 228 7.49 -24.83 14.06
CA PRO A 228 8.32 -25.59 14.99
C PRO A 228 8.33 -24.95 16.38
N GLN A 229 8.23 -25.77 17.41
CA GLN A 229 8.25 -25.29 18.80
C GLN A 229 9.52 -24.46 19.08
N GLY A 230 9.33 -23.27 19.69
CA GLY A 230 10.41 -22.37 20.00
C GLY A 230 11.00 -21.57 18.83
N TRP A 231 10.46 -21.75 17.60
CA TRP A 231 10.96 -21.09 16.38
C TRP A 231 10.99 -19.58 16.49
N ILE A 232 9.92 -18.96 16.97
CA ILE A 232 9.82 -17.50 17.10
C ILE A 232 10.83 -16.97 18.13
N GLY A 233 10.94 -17.61 19.29
CA GLY A 233 11.95 -17.23 20.29
C GLY A 233 13.37 -17.34 19.76
N ALA A 234 13.72 -18.44 19.08
CA ALA A 234 15.03 -18.65 18.49
C ALA A 234 15.37 -17.61 17.40
N SER A 235 14.36 -17.20 16.61
CA SER A 235 14.53 -16.26 15.50
C SER A 235 14.67 -14.80 15.96
N PHE A 236 14.00 -14.40 17.04
CA PHE A 236 13.84 -12.96 17.36
C PHE A 236 14.39 -12.55 18.73
N ALA A 237 14.58 -13.46 19.70
CA ALA A 237 14.98 -13.10 21.06
C ALA A 237 16.35 -12.38 21.14
N ASN A 238 17.26 -12.69 20.22
CA ASN A 238 18.60 -12.10 20.19
C ASN A 238 18.85 -11.27 18.91
N LYS A 239 17.79 -10.84 18.21
CA LYS A 239 17.94 -10.07 16.97
C LYS A 239 18.50 -8.68 17.29
N PRO A 240 19.64 -8.27 16.69
CA PRO A 240 20.24 -6.96 16.96
C PRO A 240 19.27 -5.81 16.67
N GLY A 241 19.24 -4.81 17.55
CA GLY A 241 18.39 -3.63 17.39
C GLY A 241 16.92 -3.82 17.77
N LEU A 242 16.51 -5.01 18.20
CA LEU A 242 15.13 -5.35 18.56
C LEU A 242 15.05 -5.78 20.02
N LYS A 243 14.21 -5.13 20.82
CA LYS A 243 13.95 -5.54 22.21
C LYS A 243 12.86 -6.60 22.25
N TYR A 244 13.19 -7.79 22.73
CA TYR A 244 12.26 -8.91 22.81
C TYR A 244 11.57 -8.97 24.18
N PHE A 245 10.25 -9.20 24.15
CA PHE A 245 9.37 -9.48 25.29
C PHE A 245 8.59 -10.76 25.00
N LYS A 246 8.26 -11.53 26.03
CA LYS A 246 7.45 -12.74 25.89
C LYS A 246 6.38 -12.76 26.97
N ALA A 247 5.16 -13.11 26.61
CA ALA A 247 4.04 -13.29 27.51
C ALA A 247 3.23 -14.55 27.17
N ASN A 248 2.53 -15.06 28.19
CA ASN A 248 1.51 -16.08 28.00
C ASN A 248 0.20 -15.39 27.55
N GLY A 249 -0.10 -15.44 26.24
CA GLY A 249 -1.30 -14.82 25.66
C GLY A 249 -2.63 -15.42 26.14
N LEU A 250 -2.60 -16.52 26.87
CA LEU A 250 -3.79 -17.13 27.51
C LEU A 250 -4.10 -16.46 28.87
N ASP A 251 -3.11 -15.82 29.50
CA ASP A 251 -3.23 -15.12 30.78
C ASP A 251 -3.40 -13.61 30.55
N LEU A 252 -4.57 -13.08 30.91
CA LEU A 252 -4.87 -11.66 30.69
C LEU A 252 -4.02 -10.71 31.51
N PHE A 253 -3.58 -11.12 32.74
CA PHE A 253 -2.72 -10.27 33.58
C PHE A 253 -1.28 -10.25 33.06
N ASP A 254 -0.72 -11.41 32.72
CA ASP A 254 0.62 -11.51 32.14
C ASP A 254 0.69 -10.76 30.83
N THR A 255 -0.28 -11.00 29.95
CA THR A 255 -0.36 -10.30 28.65
C THR A 255 -0.43 -8.78 28.82
N PHE A 256 -1.27 -8.28 29.72
CA PHE A 256 -1.38 -6.85 29.99
C PHE A 256 -0.07 -6.26 30.52
N CYS A 257 0.52 -6.86 31.55
CA CYS A 257 1.73 -6.36 32.17
C CYS A 257 2.91 -6.31 31.21
N VAL A 258 3.11 -7.37 30.42
CA VAL A 258 4.22 -7.44 29.48
C VAL A 258 3.98 -6.52 28.28
N ALA A 259 2.74 -6.43 27.79
CA ALA A 259 2.39 -5.49 26.70
C ALA A 259 2.56 -4.03 27.15
N GLN A 260 2.17 -3.69 28.38
CA GLN A 260 2.40 -2.37 28.97
C GLN A 260 3.90 -2.04 29.06
N ALA A 261 4.70 -2.98 29.57
CA ALA A 261 6.15 -2.81 29.66
C ALA A 261 6.80 -2.62 28.27
N ALA A 262 6.34 -3.39 27.28
CA ALA A 262 6.80 -3.27 25.90
C ALA A 262 6.41 -1.91 25.29
N ALA A 263 5.15 -1.48 25.44
CA ALA A 263 4.67 -0.19 24.98
C ALA A 263 5.42 0.98 25.64
N GLU A 264 5.67 0.91 26.94
CA GLU A 264 6.47 1.91 27.65
C GLU A 264 7.91 1.96 27.16
N TYR A 265 8.54 0.80 26.94
CA TYR A 265 9.88 0.75 26.36
C TYR A 265 9.91 1.46 24.99
N VAL A 266 9.01 1.10 24.09
CA VAL A 266 8.91 1.69 22.75
C VAL A 266 8.68 3.20 22.82
N ARG A 267 7.77 3.64 23.67
CA ARG A 267 7.42 5.07 23.84
C ARG A 267 8.57 5.89 24.43
N LYS A 268 9.22 5.38 25.49
CA LYS A 268 10.30 6.09 26.19
C LYS A 268 11.62 6.04 25.41
N ARG A 269 11.96 4.88 24.84
CA ARG A 269 13.25 4.66 24.15
C ARG A 269 13.22 5.03 22.68
N LYS A 270 12.03 5.15 22.07
CA LYS A 270 11.86 5.36 20.63
C LYS A 270 12.59 4.30 19.79
N LYS A 271 12.61 3.06 20.26
CA LYS A 271 13.24 1.90 19.62
C LYS A 271 12.22 0.80 19.41
N PRO A 272 12.36 -0.02 18.36
CA PRO A 272 11.44 -1.12 18.09
C PRO A 272 11.52 -2.21 19.16
N ALA A 273 10.39 -2.82 19.44
CA ALA A 273 10.27 -3.99 20.29
C ALA A 273 9.43 -5.08 19.61
N PHE A 274 9.63 -6.31 20.06
CA PHE A 274 8.93 -7.51 19.60
C PHE A 274 8.29 -8.18 20.81
N LEU A 275 6.97 -8.21 20.85
CA LEU A 275 6.18 -8.92 21.85
C LEU A 275 5.74 -10.26 21.25
N HIS A 276 6.22 -11.35 21.83
CA HIS A 276 5.84 -12.70 21.48
C HIS A 276 4.76 -13.20 22.43
N LEU A 277 3.57 -13.49 21.91
CA LEU A 277 2.44 -14.03 22.66
C LEU A 277 2.23 -15.50 22.29
N SER A 278 2.25 -16.39 23.27
CA SER A 278 1.84 -17.78 23.10
C SER A 278 0.31 -17.85 23.16
N LEU A 279 -0.31 -18.38 22.12
CA LEU A 279 -1.77 -18.44 21.94
C LEU A 279 -2.20 -19.82 21.45
N VAL A 280 -3.48 -20.01 21.21
CA VAL A 280 -4.05 -21.21 20.60
C VAL A 280 -5.00 -20.84 19.46
N ARG A 281 -5.27 -21.78 18.55
CA ARG A 281 -6.28 -21.61 17.51
C ARG A 281 -7.43 -22.60 17.72
N LEU A 282 -8.54 -22.12 18.26
CA LEU A 282 -9.66 -23.00 18.66
C LEU A 282 -10.48 -23.50 17.50
N TYR A 283 -10.57 -22.74 16.40
CA TYR A 283 -11.33 -23.11 15.21
C TYR A 283 -10.40 -23.29 14.01
N GLY A 284 -10.92 -23.80 12.89
CA GLY A 284 -10.19 -23.91 11.65
C GLY A 284 -9.63 -22.55 11.17
N HIS A 285 -8.75 -22.61 10.19
CA HIS A 285 -8.09 -21.37 9.67
C HIS A 285 -9.11 -20.35 9.16
N ALA A 286 -10.09 -20.80 8.40
CA ALA A 286 -11.18 -19.97 7.85
C ALA A 286 -12.48 -20.78 7.83
N GLY A 287 -13.61 -20.17 7.46
CA GLY A 287 -14.96 -20.72 7.62
C GLY A 287 -15.20 -22.13 7.09
N ALA A 288 -14.56 -22.52 5.99
CA ALA A 288 -14.70 -23.85 5.39
C ALA A 288 -13.60 -24.84 5.80
N ASP A 289 -12.65 -24.42 6.66
CA ASP A 289 -11.52 -25.26 7.05
C ASP A 289 -11.90 -26.31 8.09
N LEU A 290 -11.57 -27.56 7.79
CA LEU A 290 -11.79 -28.72 8.65
C LEU A 290 -10.46 -29.18 9.24
N GLN A 291 -10.08 -28.62 10.38
CA GLN A 291 -8.77 -28.92 11.00
C GLN A 291 -8.54 -30.37 11.36
N GLN A 292 -9.58 -31.20 11.53
CA GLN A 292 -9.46 -32.63 11.72
C GLN A 292 -8.90 -33.39 10.52
N THR A 293 -8.81 -32.77 9.35
CA THR A 293 -8.21 -33.39 8.15
C THR A 293 -6.68 -33.35 8.16
N TYR A 294 -6.07 -32.49 8.97
CA TYR A 294 -4.61 -32.30 9.03
C TYR A 294 -4.02 -32.25 10.45
N LEU A 295 -4.84 -32.24 11.49
CA LEU A 295 -4.40 -32.28 12.89
C LEU A 295 -4.95 -33.50 13.61
N ALA A 296 -4.12 -34.06 14.48
CA ALA A 296 -4.58 -35.11 15.40
C ALA A 296 -5.60 -34.57 16.40
N LYS A 297 -6.59 -35.37 16.77
CA LYS A 297 -7.66 -34.98 17.70
C LYS A 297 -7.12 -34.47 19.02
N SER A 298 -6.05 -35.09 19.54
CA SER A 298 -5.41 -34.72 20.79
C SER A 298 -4.89 -33.27 20.78
N ILE A 299 -4.43 -32.75 19.66
CA ILE A 299 -3.89 -31.40 19.53
C ILE A 299 -4.98 -30.33 19.76
N PHE A 300 -6.10 -30.48 19.03
CA PHE A 300 -7.15 -29.48 19.20
C PHE A 300 -7.97 -29.68 20.49
N GLU A 301 -7.99 -30.87 21.08
CA GLU A 301 -8.52 -31.09 22.43
C GLU A 301 -7.61 -30.45 23.50
N GLU A 302 -6.28 -30.47 23.31
CA GLU A 302 -5.33 -29.74 24.14
C GLU A 302 -5.55 -28.23 24.05
N TRP A 303 -5.74 -27.69 22.83
CA TRP A 303 -6.03 -26.27 22.65
C TRP A 303 -7.35 -25.85 23.30
N GLU A 304 -8.38 -26.70 23.29
CA GLU A 304 -9.65 -26.43 23.98
C GLU A 304 -9.53 -26.46 25.50
N GLN A 305 -8.65 -27.30 26.03
CA GLN A 305 -8.34 -27.28 27.47
C GLN A 305 -7.65 -25.97 27.88
N ASN A 306 -6.90 -25.36 26.96
CA ASN A 306 -6.20 -24.10 27.10
C ASN A 306 -6.98 -22.91 26.50
N ASP A 307 -8.31 -22.95 26.51
CA ASP A 307 -9.15 -21.86 26.06
C ASP A 307 -8.86 -20.55 26.82
N PRO A 308 -8.48 -19.45 26.16
CA PRO A 308 -8.19 -18.16 26.81
C PRO A 308 -9.32 -17.64 27.71
N LEU A 309 -10.58 -17.91 27.36
CA LEU A 309 -11.71 -17.51 28.21
C LEU A 309 -11.77 -18.30 29.51
N LEU A 310 -11.39 -19.58 29.50
CA LEU A 310 -11.31 -20.39 30.74
C LEU A 310 -10.17 -19.91 31.63
N HIS A 311 -9.03 -19.52 31.07
CA HIS A 311 -7.93 -18.92 31.83
C HIS A 311 -8.36 -17.58 32.43
N SER A 312 -9.04 -16.73 31.65
CA SER A 312 -9.57 -15.44 32.14
C SER A 312 -10.62 -15.63 33.23
N ALA A 313 -11.55 -16.59 33.08
CA ALA A 313 -12.54 -16.94 34.11
C ALA A 313 -11.85 -17.39 35.41
N ARG A 314 -10.87 -18.28 35.33
CA ARG A 314 -10.06 -18.69 36.48
C ARG A 314 -9.44 -17.50 37.21
N LEU A 315 -8.73 -16.65 36.44
CA LEU A 315 -8.02 -15.50 37.04
C LEU A 315 -8.98 -14.52 37.73
N LEU A 316 -10.15 -14.27 37.16
CA LEU A 316 -11.15 -13.35 37.72
C LEU A 316 -11.83 -13.94 38.96
N THR A 317 -12.05 -15.25 38.98
CA THR A 317 -12.67 -15.91 40.16
C THR A 317 -11.65 -16.09 41.30
N GLU A 318 -10.42 -16.53 41.01
CA GLU A 318 -9.37 -16.69 42.02
C GLU A 318 -8.93 -15.34 42.63
N SER A 319 -8.98 -14.25 41.89
CA SER A 319 -8.71 -12.90 42.39
C SER A 319 -9.88 -12.28 43.15
N GLY A 320 -11.04 -12.93 43.16
CA GLY A 320 -12.26 -12.43 43.83
C GLY A 320 -12.88 -11.22 43.12
N VAL A 321 -12.53 -10.97 41.85
CA VAL A 321 -13.10 -9.88 41.03
C VAL A 321 -14.50 -10.23 40.55
N LEU A 322 -14.74 -11.48 40.13
CA LEU A 322 -16.03 -12.00 39.72
C LEU A 322 -16.28 -13.36 40.37
N THR A 323 -17.56 -13.70 40.55
CA THR A 323 -18.02 -15.06 40.81
C THR A 323 -18.16 -15.85 39.50
N ALA A 324 -18.28 -17.17 39.56
CA ALA A 324 -18.54 -17.99 38.39
C ALA A 324 -19.87 -17.60 37.68
N ASP A 325 -20.91 -17.28 38.48
CA ASP A 325 -22.20 -16.84 37.93
C ASP A 325 -22.10 -15.50 37.20
N GLU A 326 -21.31 -14.55 37.69
CA GLU A 326 -21.06 -13.27 37.02
C GLU A 326 -20.24 -13.45 35.72
N VAL A 327 -19.27 -14.37 35.70
CA VAL A 327 -18.53 -14.77 34.49
C VAL A 327 -19.50 -15.30 33.43
N LEU A 328 -20.39 -16.23 33.80
CA LEU A 328 -21.40 -16.78 32.90
C LEU A 328 -22.40 -15.72 32.42
N SER A 329 -22.84 -14.82 33.32
CA SER A 329 -23.74 -13.71 32.96
C SER A 329 -23.15 -12.83 31.87
N ILE A 330 -21.86 -12.41 32.01
CA ILE A 330 -21.17 -11.60 31.00
C ILE A 330 -21.08 -12.33 29.65
N TYR A 331 -20.77 -13.62 29.68
CA TYR A 331 -20.65 -14.41 28.45
C TYR A 331 -22.01 -14.55 27.73
N ILE A 332 -23.08 -14.86 28.46
CA ILE A 332 -24.45 -15.01 27.93
C ILE A 332 -25.00 -13.67 27.42
N GLU A 333 -24.82 -12.58 28.19
CA GLU A 333 -25.20 -11.23 27.77
C GLU A 333 -24.61 -10.83 26.43
N THR A 334 -23.31 -11.13 26.21
CA THR A 334 -22.62 -10.82 24.94
C THR A 334 -23.09 -11.74 23.81
N GLU A 335 -23.45 -12.99 24.07
CA GLU A 335 -24.07 -13.88 23.08
C GLU A 335 -25.43 -13.37 22.62
N GLU A 336 -26.29 -13.03 23.57
CA GLU A 336 -27.62 -12.46 23.29
C GLU A 336 -27.52 -11.14 22.53
N GLN A 337 -26.58 -10.28 22.90
CA GLN A 337 -26.30 -9.05 22.17
C GLN A 337 -25.96 -9.35 20.70
N CYS A 338 -25.03 -10.27 20.44
CA CYS A 338 -24.68 -10.66 19.08
C CYS A 338 -25.86 -11.25 18.31
N ALA A 339 -26.74 -12.01 18.99
CA ALA A 339 -27.92 -12.59 18.38
C ALA A 339 -28.93 -11.51 17.93
N ARG A 340 -29.28 -10.58 18.82
CA ARG A 340 -30.20 -9.46 18.51
C ARG A 340 -29.64 -8.60 17.36
N VAL A 341 -28.36 -8.21 17.44
CA VAL A 341 -27.74 -7.40 16.41
C VAL A 341 -27.72 -8.11 15.06
N ALA A 342 -27.46 -9.43 15.04
CA ALA A 342 -27.46 -10.20 13.81
C ALA A 342 -28.80 -10.17 13.08
N GLU A 343 -29.94 -10.24 13.82
CA GLU A 343 -31.28 -10.17 13.24
C GLU A 343 -31.56 -8.83 12.55
N GLU A 344 -30.99 -7.75 13.06
CA GLU A 344 -31.16 -6.41 12.50
C GLU A 344 -30.20 -6.15 11.31
N VAL A 345 -28.93 -6.58 11.39
CA VAL A 345 -27.95 -6.30 10.33
C VAL A 345 -28.23 -7.08 9.04
N ILE A 346 -28.84 -8.26 9.11
CA ILE A 346 -29.21 -9.04 7.91
C ILE A 346 -30.29 -8.37 7.06
N GLN A 347 -31.03 -7.42 7.63
CA GLN A 347 -32.06 -6.63 6.94
C GLN A 347 -31.46 -5.41 6.22
N GLN A 348 -30.19 -5.09 6.45
CA GLN A 348 -29.55 -3.92 5.86
C GLN A 348 -29.30 -4.11 4.37
N GLN A 349 -29.38 -2.99 3.63
CA GLN A 349 -29.11 -2.98 2.19
C GLN A 349 -27.65 -3.33 1.88
N ARG A 350 -27.44 -4.02 0.78
CA ARG A 350 -26.12 -4.30 0.20
C ARG A 350 -25.87 -3.45 -1.04
N LEU A 351 -24.63 -3.38 -1.48
CA LEU A 351 -24.28 -2.78 -2.78
C LEU A 351 -24.94 -3.58 -3.91
N SER A 352 -25.51 -2.88 -4.88
CA SER A 352 -26.31 -3.50 -5.96
C SER A 352 -25.91 -3.06 -7.36
N THR A 353 -25.16 -1.97 -7.49
CA THR A 353 -24.75 -1.43 -8.79
C THR A 353 -23.23 -1.32 -8.90
N SER A 354 -22.71 -1.39 -10.14
CA SER A 354 -21.28 -1.18 -10.41
C SER A 354 -20.83 0.21 -9.96
N GLN A 355 -21.65 1.23 -10.11
CA GLN A 355 -21.34 2.58 -9.69
C GLN A 355 -21.15 2.64 -8.16
N GLU A 356 -22.01 2.00 -7.37
CA GLU A 356 -21.86 1.94 -5.92
C GLU A 356 -20.58 1.20 -5.51
N VAL A 357 -20.29 0.07 -6.15
CA VAL A 357 -19.08 -0.71 -5.86
C VAL A 357 -17.82 0.10 -6.18
N MET A 358 -17.77 0.78 -7.31
CA MET A 358 -16.60 1.50 -7.80
C MET A 358 -16.39 2.87 -7.12
N ALA A 359 -17.38 3.40 -6.42
CA ALA A 359 -17.40 4.79 -5.93
C ALA A 359 -16.18 5.19 -5.10
N SER A 360 -15.55 4.26 -4.39
CA SER A 360 -14.39 4.53 -3.54
C SER A 360 -13.03 4.10 -4.13
N ILE A 361 -13.00 3.65 -5.40
CA ILE A 361 -11.73 3.44 -6.13
C ILE A 361 -10.96 4.76 -6.24
N VAL A 362 -11.68 5.84 -6.58
CA VAL A 362 -11.13 7.20 -6.54
C VAL A 362 -11.34 7.76 -5.14
N PRO A 363 -10.27 8.10 -4.42
CA PRO A 363 -10.38 8.68 -3.08
C PRO A 363 -11.12 10.02 -3.08
N PRO A 364 -11.74 10.42 -1.95
CA PRO A 364 -12.28 11.77 -1.81
C PRO A 364 -11.17 12.82 -1.85
N LYS A 365 -11.45 13.96 -2.47
CA LYS A 365 -10.53 15.11 -2.47
C LYS A 365 -10.27 15.58 -1.04
N ARG A 366 -9.05 16.04 -0.80
CA ARG A 366 -8.62 16.63 0.46
C ARG A 366 -8.48 18.15 0.28
N GLU A 367 -9.05 18.90 1.19
CA GLU A 367 -8.77 20.35 1.26
C GLU A 367 -7.33 20.55 1.71
N CYS A 368 -6.56 21.28 0.93
CA CYS A 368 -5.16 21.59 1.17
C CYS A 368 -4.96 23.13 1.12
N LYS A 369 -4.02 23.61 1.92
CA LYS A 369 -3.64 25.04 1.86
C LYS A 369 -3.13 25.37 0.47
N LEU A 370 -3.61 26.49 -0.05
CA LEU A 370 -3.06 27.06 -1.27
C LEU A 370 -1.63 27.55 -1.01
N THR A 371 -0.76 27.30 -1.95
CA THR A 371 0.62 27.82 -1.95
C THR A 371 0.76 28.78 -3.12
N ASN A 372 1.69 29.73 -2.97
CA ASN A 372 2.05 30.67 -4.04
C ASN A 372 3.35 30.21 -4.75
N GLY A 373 3.71 28.93 -4.61
CA GLY A 373 5.02 28.42 -5.02
C GLY A 373 6.14 28.79 -4.04
N PRO A 374 7.36 28.31 -4.27
CA PRO A 374 8.53 28.68 -3.47
C PRO A 374 8.90 30.14 -3.68
N SER A 375 9.38 30.82 -2.62
CA SER A 375 9.86 32.20 -2.73
C SER A 375 11.10 32.31 -3.62
N GLU A 376 11.31 33.46 -4.26
CA GLU A 376 12.50 33.70 -5.09
C GLU A 376 13.78 33.53 -4.28
N GLU A 377 13.84 34.03 -3.04
CA GLU A 377 14.99 33.85 -2.14
C GLU A 377 15.31 32.38 -1.85
N ALA A 378 14.27 31.55 -1.60
CA ALA A 378 14.43 30.12 -1.38
C ALA A 378 14.96 29.43 -2.65
N ARG A 379 14.45 29.80 -3.81
CA ARG A 379 14.93 29.29 -5.10
C ARG A 379 16.39 29.72 -5.38
N GLU A 380 16.73 31.00 -5.18
CA GLU A 380 18.10 31.49 -5.34
C GLU A 380 19.08 30.74 -4.44
N THR A 381 18.70 30.51 -3.19
CA THR A 381 19.50 29.75 -2.23
C THR A 381 19.69 28.28 -2.67
N ALA A 382 18.62 27.62 -3.09
CA ALA A 382 18.65 26.19 -3.43
C ALA A 382 19.32 25.91 -4.77
N PHE A 383 19.11 26.75 -5.76
CA PHE A 383 19.63 26.56 -7.12
C PHE A 383 21.00 27.22 -7.34
N GLY A 384 21.30 28.34 -6.67
CA GLY A 384 22.53 29.11 -6.89
C GLY A 384 22.71 29.45 -8.36
N SER A 385 23.86 29.08 -8.94
CA SER A 385 24.15 29.34 -10.35
C SER A 385 23.28 28.57 -11.36
N ASP A 386 22.53 27.56 -10.93
CA ASP A 386 21.65 26.79 -11.81
C ASP A 386 20.45 27.64 -12.29
N ILE A 387 20.01 28.66 -11.54
CA ILE A 387 18.94 29.60 -11.95
C ILE A 387 19.19 30.21 -13.32
N GLN A 388 20.40 30.68 -13.57
CA GLN A 388 20.76 31.28 -14.87
C GLN A 388 20.77 30.28 -16.04
N GLN A 389 20.79 28.99 -15.73
CA GLN A 389 20.72 27.92 -16.73
C GLN A 389 19.28 27.52 -17.09
N MET A 390 18.27 27.91 -16.29
CA MET A 390 16.87 27.57 -16.53
C MET A 390 16.31 28.21 -17.81
N GLU A 391 16.85 29.36 -18.21
CA GLU A 391 16.50 30.02 -19.48
C GLU A 391 17.07 29.32 -20.72
N LYS A 392 18.03 28.39 -20.52
CA LYS A 392 18.67 27.64 -21.59
C LYS A 392 18.07 26.25 -21.71
N PRO A 393 17.95 25.71 -22.93
CA PRO A 393 17.48 24.34 -23.13
C PRO A 393 18.36 23.32 -22.39
N GLN A 394 17.73 22.36 -21.71
CA GLN A 394 18.35 21.31 -20.93
C GLN A 394 17.78 19.94 -21.28
N ASN A 395 18.49 18.87 -20.91
CA ASN A 395 18.02 17.51 -21.06
C ASN A 395 16.99 17.15 -19.96
N MET A 396 16.26 16.06 -20.16
CA MET A 396 15.15 15.63 -19.31
C MET A 396 15.59 15.40 -17.86
N SER A 397 16.70 14.71 -17.60
CA SER A 397 17.14 14.40 -16.22
C SER A 397 17.38 15.66 -15.39
N ARG A 398 17.96 16.71 -16.01
CA ARG A 398 18.19 17.98 -15.32
C ARG A 398 16.90 18.74 -15.04
N LEU A 399 15.98 18.73 -15.99
CA LEU A 399 14.67 19.37 -15.82
C LEU A 399 13.84 18.70 -14.72
N ILE A 400 13.85 17.36 -14.63
CA ILE A 400 13.22 16.63 -13.52
C ILE A 400 13.87 16.99 -12.18
N ASN A 401 15.21 17.05 -12.12
CA ASN A 401 15.91 17.46 -10.89
C ASN A 401 15.47 18.86 -10.41
N TRP A 402 15.33 19.79 -11.31
CA TRP A 402 14.88 21.15 -10.97
C TRP A 402 13.41 21.17 -10.54
N ALA A 403 12.55 20.38 -11.21
CA ALA A 403 11.16 20.23 -10.79
C ALA A 403 11.03 19.65 -9.37
N LEU A 404 11.79 18.60 -9.08
CA LEU A 404 11.86 18.01 -7.73
C LEU A 404 12.34 19.04 -6.70
N THR A 405 13.31 19.88 -7.04
CA THR A 405 13.80 20.94 -6.15
C THR A 405 12.70 21.96 -5.86
N ASP A 406 12.03 22.52 -6.88
CA ASP A 406 10.94 23.47 -6.69
C ASP A 406 9.79 22.88 -5.87
N LEU A 407 9.37 21.65 -6.19
CA LEU A 407 8.29 20.96 -5.47
C LEU A 407 8.65 20.69 -4.00
N MET A 408 9.89 20.30 -3.70
CA MET A 408 10.34 20.10 -2.32
C MET A 408 10.53 21.43 -1.55
N LEU A 409 10.79 22.53 -2.23
CA LEU A 409 10.77 23.87 -1.60
C LEU A 409 9.35 24.30 -1.27
N GLU A 410 8.41 24.05 -2.16
CA GLU A 410 7.01 24.43 -2.03
C GLU A 410 6.28 23.60 -0.96
N TYR A 411 6.55 22.28 -0.92
CA TYR A 411 5.84 21.34 -0.06
C TYR A 411 6.80 20.65 0.92
N PRO A 412 6.87 21.13 2.18
CA PRO A 412 7.77 20.52 3.19
C PRO A 412 7.38 19.09 3.57
N GLU A 413 6.14 18.67 3.30
CA GLU A 413 5.66 17.31 3.53
C GLU A 413 6.13 16.29 2.48
N ILE A 414 6.81 16.71 1.41
CA ILE A 414 7.41 15.78 0.44
C ILE A 414 8.62 15.09 1.05
N ILE A 415 8.62 13.76 1.01
CA ILE A 415 9.72 12.90 1.43
C ILE A 415 10.08 11.97 0.28
N MET A 416 11.32 12.05 -0.17
CA MET A 416 11.88 11.15 -1.19
C MET A 416 12.61 9.99 -0.54
N MET A 417 12.49 8.79 -1.10
CA MET A 417 13.14 7.58 -0.58
C MET A 417 13.42 6.56 -1.67
N SER A 418 14.58 5.97 -1.64
CA SER A 418 15.01 4.79 -2.44
C SER A 418 16.43 4.41 -2.08
N GLU A 419 17.00 3.44 -2.80
CA GLU A 419 18.44 3.24 -2.86
C GLU A 419 19.11 4.38 -3.64
N ASP A 420 20.26 4.84 -3.19
CA ASP A 420 21.14 5.76 -3.91
C ASP A 420 20.58 7.18 -4.21
N VAL A 421 19.36 7.53 -3.76
CA VAL A 421 18.75 8.85 -4.03
C VAL A 421 19.40 9.99 -3.23
N GLY A 422 20.07 9.66 -2.14
CA GLY A 422 20.72 10.60 -1.24
C GLY A 422 22.00 11.22 -1.82
N ARG A 423 23.14 10.96 -1.19
CA ARG A 423 24.43 11.60 -1.58
C ARG A 423 24.90 11.22 -2.99
N LYS A 424 24.59 10.01 -3.46
CA LYS A 424 24.94 9.58 -4.82
C LYS A 424 24.14 10.34 -5.88
N GLY A 425 22.91 10.73 -5.58
CA GLY A 425 22.04 11.49 -6.48
C GLY A 425 21.33 10.63 -7.52
N GLY A 426 21.06 9.36 -7.20
CA GLY A 426 20.42 8.38 -8.07
C GLY A 426 21.38 7.78 -9.10
N VAL A 427 20.96 6.69 -9.75
CA VAL A 427 21.78 5.98 -10.77
C VAL A 427 22.07 6.88 -11.98
N TYR A 428 21.13 7.72 -12.37
CA TYR A 428 21.20 8.60 -13.54
C TYR A 428 21.35 10.08 -13.17
N GLY A 429 21.66 10.41 -11.91
CA GLY A 429 21.88 11.77 -11.47
C GLY A 429 20.62 12.63 -11.35
N VAL A 430 19.42 12.04 -11.41
CA VAL A 430 18.15 12.77 -11.36
C VAL A 430 17.94 13.43 -10.00
N THR A 431 18.42 12.82 -8.92
CA THR A 431 18.29 13.35 -7.55
C THR A 431 19.55 14.04 -7.02
N GLN A 432 20.51 14.36 -7.91
CA GLN A 432 21.75 15.06 -7.54
C GLN A 432 21.49 16.32 -6.71
N LYS A 433 22.26 16.51 -5.64
CA LYS A 433 22.21 17.67 -4.73
C LYS A 433 20.90 17.80 -3.92
N LEU A 434 19.88 16.96 -4.10
CA LEU A 434 18.65 17.07 -3.31
C LEU A 434 18.92 16.80 -1.82
N CYS A 435 19.73 15.80 -1.51
CA CYS A 435 20.14 15.50 -0.14
C CYS A 435 20.93 16.66 0.52
N ASP A 436 21.77 17.35 -0.25
CA ASP A 436 22.52 18.51 0.25
C ASP A 436 21.60 19.71 0.53
N ARG A 437 20.55 19.89 -0.29
CA ARG A 437 19.57 20.98 -0.18
C ARG A 437 18.56 20.76 0.93
N PHE A 438 18.07 19.54 1.09
CA PHE A 438 16.91 19.24 1.93
C PHE A 438 17.21 18.36 3.14
N GLY A 439 18.43 17.81 3.24
CA GLY A 439 18.85 16.92 4.32
C GLY A 439 18.45 15.45 4.12
N GLN A 440 19.12 14.59 4.90
CA GLN A 440 18.90 13.13 4.86
C GLN A 440 17.54 12.68 5.39
N ASP A 441 16.85 13.51 6.12
CA ASP A 441 15.48 13.22 6.61
C ASP A 441 14.41 13.45 5.55
N ARG A 442 14.68 14.25 4.53
CA ARG A 442 13.76 14.44 3.40
C ARG A 442 14.18 13.72 2.13
N VAL A 443 15.45 13.28 2.04
CA VAL A 443 15.98 12.47 0.94
C VAL A 443 16.69 11.27 1.55
N ILE A 444 15.99 10.15 1.63
CA ILE A 444 16.34 8.98 2.46
C ILE A 444 16.92 7.88 1.58
N ASP A 445 18.19 7.52 1.85
CA ASP A 445 18.73 6.26 1.35
C ASP A 445 18.18 5.10 2.19
N THR A 446 17.44 4.19 1.56
CA THR A 446 16.82 3.02 2.20
C THR A 446 17.71 1.80 2.14
N LEU A 447 17.28 0.72 2.81
CA LEU A 447 17.79 -0.62 2.50
C LEU A 447 17.36 -1.02 1.09
N LEU A 448 18.14 -1.93 0.49
CA LEU A 448 17.86 -2.51 -0.82
C LEU A 448 16.74 -3.56 -0.68
N ASP A 449 15.52 -3.08 -0.71
CA ASP A 449 14.28 -3.88 -0.66
C ASP A 449 13.09 -3.02 -1.12
N GLU A 450 12.62 -3.23 -2.32
CA GLU A 450 11.58 -2.40 -2.94
C GLU A 450 10.24 -2.51 -2.18
N GLN A 451 9.94 -3.63 -1.53
CA GLN A 451 8.77 -3.77 -0.67
C GLN A 451 8.87 -2.84 0.55
N SER A 452 10.05 -2.77 1.17
CA SER A 452 10.30 -1.87 2.31
C SER A 452 10.25 -0.39 1.89
N ILE A 453 10.74 -0.04 0.70
CA ILE A 453 10.67 1.32 0.13
C ILE A 453 9.21 1.75 0.01
N LEU A 454 8.38 0.95 -0.65
CA LEU A 454 6.96 1.27 -0.84
C LEU A 454 6.17 1.23 0.47
N GLY A 455 6.48 0.26 1.35
CA GLY A 455 5.87 0.20 2.67
C GLY A 455 6.20 1.44 3.53
N LEU A 456 7.45 1.91 3.51
CA LEU A 456 7.85 3.16 4.15
C LEU A 456 7.02 4.33 3.62
N ALA A 457 6.85 4.43 2.30
CA ALA A 457 6.03 5.46 1.65
C ALA A 457 4.57 5.40 2.12
N ILE A 458 3.93 4.23 2.09
CA ILE A 458 2.55 4.03 2.55
C ILE A 458 2.41 4.46 4.01
N GLY A 459 3.33 4.06 4.87
CA GLY A 459 3.31 4.42 6.28
C GLY A 459 3.46 5.92 6.54
N LEU A 460 4.32 6.61 5.78
CA LEU A 460 4.45 8.07 5.81
C LEU A 460 3.14 8.76 5.40
N ALA A 461 2.48 8.26 4.35
CA ALA A 461 1.20 8.81 3.88
C ALA A 461 0.10 8.71 4.95
N HIS A 462 0.07 7.65 5.76
CA HIS A 462 -0.85 7.52 6.90
C HIS A 462 -0.70 8.64 7.94
N ASN A 463 0.46 9.29 8.02
CA ASN A 463 0.69 10.43 8.92
C ASN A 463 0.70 11.79 8.20
N GLY A 464 0.18 11.85 6.97
CA GLY A 464 -0.05 13.10 6.25
C GLY A 464 1.09 13.59 5.37
N PHE A 465 2.19 12.85 5.23
CA PHE A 465 3.25 13.14 4.26
C PHE A 465 2.82 12.80 2.83
N ILE A 466 3.51 13.38 1.86
CA ILE A 466 3.41 13.04 0.44
C ILE A 466 4.72 12.38 0.02
N PRO A 467 4.80 11.06 0.06
CA PRO A 467 6.02 10.34 -0.30
C PRO A 467 6.24 10.33 -1.81
N LEU A 468 7.52 10.48 -2.20
CA LEU A 468 8.02 10.28 -3.55
C LEU A 468 9.03 9.12 -3.54
N PRO A 469 8.56 7.88 -3.40
CA PRO A 469 9.46 6.72 -3.55
C PRO A 469 9.98 6.61 -4.97
N GLU A 470 11.18 6.04 -5.13
CA GLU A 470 11.75 5.68 -6.41
C GLU A 470 12.05 4.19 -6.45
N ILE A 471 11.72 3.51 -7.54
CA ILE A 471 12.23 2.19 -7.92
C ILE A 471 13.23 2.40 -9.04
N GLN A 472 14.47 1.93 -8.85
CA GLN A 472 15.58 2.24 -9.76
C GLN A 472 15.36 1.79 -11.21
N PHE A 473 14.68 0.64 -11.40
CA PHE A 473 14.34 0.10 -12.71
C PHE A 473 12.97 -0.57 -12.69
N LEU A 474 12.20 -0.41 -13.75
CA LEU A 474 10.86 -1.00 -13.87
C LEU A 474 10.87 -2.53 -13.65
N ALA A 475 11.93 -3.22 -14.06
CA ALA A 475 12.08 -4.66 -13.82
C ALA A 475 12.06 -5.04 -12.33
N TYR A 476 12.51 -4.15 -11.45
CA TYR A 476 12.55 -4.41 -10.00
C TYR A 476 11.20 -4.14 -9.31
N PHE A 477 10.31 -3.42 -9.99
CA PHE A 477 8.95 -3.18 -9.51
C PHE A 477 8.20 -4.48 -9.18
N HIS A 478 8.45 -5.56 -9.92
CA HIS A 478 7.81 -6.87 -9.69
C HIS A 478 8.06 -7.43 -8.28
N ASN A 479 9.18 -7.08 -7.64
CA ASN A 479 9.43 -7.44 -6.24
C ASN A 479 8.51 -6.70 -5.26
N ALA A 480 8.00 -5.54 -5.65
CA ALA A 480 7.19 -4.66 -4.80
C ALA A 480 5.72 -4.53 -5.26
N GLU A 481 5.31 -5.26 -6.27
CA GLU A 481 3.99 -5.14 -6.90
C GLU A 481 2.85 -5.23 -5.89
N ASP A 482 2.92 -6.14 -4.91
CA ASP A 482 1.88 -6.30 -3.89
C ASP A 482 1.73 -5.04 -3.02
N GLN A 483 2.79 -4.29 -2.77
CA GLN A 483 2.69 -3.04 -2.01
C GLN A 483 1.89 -1.96 -2.77
N ILE A 484 1.93 -1.95 -4.10
CA ILE A 484 1.09 -1.05 -4.90
C ILE A 484 -0.31 -1.64 -5.10
N ARG A 485 -0.41 -2.89 -5.59
CA ARG A 485 -1.69 -3.53 -5.90
C ARG A 485 -2.47 -3.88 -4.64
N GLY A 486 -1.84 -4.60 -3.71
CA GLY A 486 -2.49 -5.15 -2.51
C GLY A 486 -2.69 -4.12 -1.40
N GLU A 487 -1.83 -3.12 -1.27
CA GLU A 487 -1.86 -2.15 -0.19
C GLU A 487 -2.25 -0.74 -0.66
N ALA A 488 -1.46 -0.09 -1.51
CA ALA A 488 -1.66 1.31 -1.85
C ALA A 488 -2.96 1.54 -2.63
N ALA A 489 -3.22 0.78 -3.68
CA ALA A 489 -4.36 0.97 -4.57
C ALA A 489 -5.70 0.54 -3.95
N THR A 490 -5.69 -0.53 -3.14
CA THR A 490 -6.94 -1.10 -2.60
C THR A 490 -7.46 -0.41 -1.35
N LEU A 491 -6.61 0.31 -0.60
CA LEU A 491 -6.97 0.86 0.71
C LEU A 491 -8.20 1.77 0.66
N SER A 492 -8.26 2.69 -0.31
CA SER A 492 -9.42 3.56 -0.50
C SER A 492 -10.68 2.76 -0.83
N PHE A 493 -10.56 1.75 -1.69
CA PHE A 493 -11.68 0.90 -2.10
C PHE A 493 -12.34 0.20 -0.91
N PHE A 494 -11.59 -0.54 -0.11
CA PHE A 494 -12.18 -1.32 0.99
C PHE A 494 -12.25 -0.57 2.33
N SER A 495 -11.84 0.68 2.38
CA SER A 495 -12.11 1.59 3.51
C SER A 495 -13.15 2.67 3.18
N ASN A 496 -13.87 2.53 2.07
CA ASN A 496 -14.87 3.50 1.62
C ASN A 496 -14.32 4.95 1.60
N GLY A 497 -13.06 5.11 1.15
CA GLY A 497 -12.39 6.40 1.06
C GLY A 497 -11.91 7.01 2.39
N GLN A 498 -12.05 6.31 3.52
CA GLN A 498 -11.64 6.83 4.82
C GLN A 498 -10.14 6.88 5.03
N PHE A 499 -9.43 5.92 4.43
CA PHE A 499 -7.98 5.85 4.41
C PHE A 499 -7.48 5.91 2.97
N THR A 500 -6.39 6.63 2.77
CA THR A 500 -5.81 6.87 1.44
C THR A 500 -4.30 6.72 1.51
N ASN A 501 -3.68 6.43 0.37
CA ASN A 501 -2.22 6.27 0.24
C ASN A 501 -1.70 7.21 -0.85
N PRO A 502 -1.77 8.56 -0.66
CA PRO A 502 -1.25 9.49 -1.65
C PRO A 502 0.25 9.29 -1.84
N MET A 503 0.69 9.14 -3.08
CA MET A 503 2.12 9.09 -3.41
C MET A 503 2.37 9.36 -4.89
N VAL A 504 3.60 9.76 -5.22
CA VAL A 504 4.12 9.75 -6.60
C VAL A 504 5.30 8.79 -6.64
N LEU A 505 5.06 7.58 -7.10
CA LEU A 505 6.11 6.58 -7.31
C LEU A 505 6.83 6.88 -8.63
N ARG A 506 8.12 7.22 -8.54
CA ARG A 506 8.99 7.40 -9.70
C ARG A 506 9.64 6.06 -10.06
N ILE A 507 9.57 5.68 -11.33
CA ILE A 507 10.20 4.46 -11.84
C ILE A 507 10.97 4.80 -13.11
N ALA A 508 12.28 4.59 -13.10
CA ALA A 508 13.07 4.64 -14.31
C ALA A 508 12.85 3.34 -15.11
N GLY A 509 12.51 3.46 -16.39
CA GLY A 509 12.13 2.27 -17.16
C GLY A 509 12.21 2.45 -18.66
N LEU A 510 11.55 1.52 -19.33
CA LEU A 510 11.45 1.38 -20.76
C LEU A 510 12.76 0.95 -21.45
N GLY A 511 12.73 0.78 -22.75
CA GLY A 511 13.81 0.25 -23.55
C GLY A 511 14.81 1.30 -24.08
N TYR A 512 15.55 0.93 -25.08
CA TYR A 512 16.45 1.80 -25.89
C TYR A 512 17.72 2.30 -25.23
N GLN A 513 18.16 1.71 -24.11
CA GLN A 513 19.48 1.96 -23.54
C GLN A 513 20.60 1.17 -24.26
N LYS A 514 20.46 0.93 -25.57
CA LYS A 514 21.40 0.18 -26.40
C LYS A 514 21.72 -1.23 -25.85
N GLY A 515 20.72 -1.85 -25.20
CA GLY A 515 20.82 -3.18 -24.58
C GLY A 515 21.71 -3.25 -23.34
N PHE A 516 22.00 -2.13 -22.69
CA PHE A 516 22.71 -2.12 -21.41
C PHE A 516 21.93 -2.94 -20.37
N GLY A 517 22.57 -3.98 -19.82
CA GLY A 517 21.98 -4.85 -18.79
C GLY A 517 20.78 -5.70 -19.23
N GLY A 518 20.43 -5.74 -20.52
CA GLY A 518 19.30 -6.49 -21.06
C GLY A 518 17.98 -6.07 -20.40
N HIS A 519 17.00 -6.98 -20.28
CA HIS A 519 15.67 -6.71 -19.73
C HIS A 519 15.67 -6.34 -18.24
N PHE A 520 16.74 -6.58 -17.48
CA PHE A 520 16.86 -6.13 -16.09
C PHE A 520 17.04 -4.62 -15.95
N HIS A 521 17.44 -3.92 -17.00
CA HIS A 521 17.64 -2.47 -17.03
C HIS A 521 16.88 -1.79 -18.17
N ASN A 522 16.20 -2.56 -19.03
CA ASN A 522 15.41 -2.12 -20.17
C ASN A 522 14.05 -2.80 -20.17
N ASP A 523 13.32 -2.75 -19.09
CA ASP A 523 12.01 -3.41 -19.02
C ASP A 523 10.90 -2.50 -19.59
N ASN A 524 10.02 -3.11 -20.39
CA ASN A 524 8.88 -2.48 -21.03
C ASN A 524 7.53 -3.08 -20.59
N SER A 525 7.46 -3.68 -19.40
CA SER A 525 6.27 -4.38 -18.88
C SER A 525 5.27 -3.44 -18.20
N LEU A 526 4.78 -2.40 -18.87
CA LEU A 526 3.79 -1.47 -18.32
C LEU A 526 2.43 -2.12 -18.04
N ALA A 527 2.15 -3.28 -18.60
CA ALA A 527 0.89 -4.00 -18.40
C ALA A 527 0.57 -4.25 -16.91
N VAL A 528 1.57 -4.56 -16.10
CA VAL A 528 1.43 -4.81 -14.65
C VAL A 528 0.88 -3.60 -13.89
N LEU A 529 1.18 -2.39 -14.35
CA LEU A 529 0.70 -1.15 -13.76
C LEU A 529 -0.71 -0.78 -14.27
N ARG A 530 -0.96 -1.03 -15.56
CA ARG A 530 -2.25 -0.72 -16.19
C ARG A 530 -3.41 -1.52 -15.63
N ASP A 531 -3.16 -2.75 -15.17
CA ASP A 531 -4.18 -3.66 -14.64
C ASP A 531 -4.64 -3.29 -13.21
N ILE A 532 -4.02 -2.32 -12.57
CA ILE A 532 -4.33 -1.95 -11.19
C ILE A 532 -5.40 -0.84 -11.15
N PRO A 533 -6.65 -1.13 -10.71
CA PRO A 533 -7.70 -0.12 -10.66
C PRO A 533 -7.34 1.09 -9.79
N GLY A 534 -7.62 2.30 -10.28
CA GLY A 534 -7.43 3.55 -9.54
C GLY A 534 -6.02 4.11 -9.56
N VAL A 535 -5.01 3.35 -9.97
CA VAL A 535 -3.64 3.84 -10.15
C VAL A 535 -3.56 4.70 -11.40
N ILE A 536 -2.90 5.85 -11.29
CA ILE A 536 -2.58 6.71 -12.43
C ILE A 536 -1.16 6.39 -12.89
N VAL A 537 -0.99 6.17 -14.19
CA VAL A 537 0.33 5.90 -14.79
C VAL A 537 0.63 7.00 -15.81
N ALA A 538 1.66 7.80 -15.53
CA ALA A 538 2.14 8.89 -16.36
C ALA A 538 3.50 8.51 -16.98
N CYS A 539 3.70 8.88 -18.23
CA CYS A 539 4.96 8.66 -18.95
C CYS A 539 5.30 9.85 -19.85
N PRO A 540 6.15 10.79 -19.39
CA PRO A 540 6.55 11.93 -20.20
C PRO A 540 7.47 11.51 -21.35
N SER A 541 7.34 12.17 -22.50
CA SER A 541 8.18 11.92 -23.67
C SER A 541 9.35 12.87 -23.78
N HIS A 542 9.30 14.05 -23.19
CA HIS A 542 10.37 15.04 -23.22
C HIS A 542 10.45 15.90 -21.94
N GLY A 543 11.55 16.63 -21.77
CA GLY A 543 11.86 17.30 -20.52
C GLY A 543 10.85 18.34 -20.05
N ALA A 544 10.26 19.13 -20.93
CA ALA A 544 9.26 20.13 -20.56
C ALA A 544 7.98 19.45 -20.02
N ASP A 545 7.51 18.42 -20.71
CA ASP A 545 6.35 17.64 -20.24
C ASP A 545 6.64 16.90 -18.94
N ALA A 546 7.86 16.39 -18.76
CA ALA A 546 8.26 15.75 -17.51
C ALA A 546 8.08 16.69 -16.31
N VAL A 547 8.45 17.97 -16.44
CA VAL A 547 8.25 19.00 -15.38
C VAL A 547 6.76 19.24 -15.14
N LYS A 548 5.99 19.54 -16.22
CA LYS A 548 4.57 19.88 -16.14
C LYS A 548 3.73 18.73 -15.59
N MET A 549 4.00 17.52 -16.05
CA MET A 549 3.31 16.30 -15.59
C MET A 549 3.67 15.97 -14.14
N LEU A 550 4.93 16.16 -13.71
CA LEU A 550 5.32 15.87 -12.33
C LEU A 550 4.60 16.81 -11.34
N ARG A 551 4.40 18.09 -11.72
CA ARG A 551 3.57 19.05 -10.95
C ARG A 551 2.14 18.55 -10.82
N GLU A 552 1.52 18.12 -11.89
CA GLU A 552 0.16 17.56 -11.87
C GLU A 552 0.09 16.25 -11.07
N CYS A 553 1.06 15.35 -11.23
CA CYS A 553 1.12 14.11 -10.45
C CYS A 553 1.16 14.39 -8.94
N LEU A 554 1.93 15.41 -8.53
CA LEU A 554 1.97 15.82 -7.13
C LEU A 554 0.66 16.45 -6.66
N ARG A 555 0.02 17.29 -7.48
CA ARG A 555 -1.31 17.84 -7.18
C ARG A 555 -2.34 16.72 -7.01
N LEU A 556 -2.35 15.74 -7.92
CA LEU A 556 -3.24 14.57 -7.84
C LEU A 556 -3.01 13.76 -6.57
N ALA A 557 -1.76 13.54 -6.18
CA ALA A 557 -1.45 12.87 -4.92
C ALA A 557 -1.89 13.70 -3.70
N ARG A 558 -1.55 15.00 -3.66
CA ARG A 558 -1.78 15.87 -2.50
C ARG A 558 -3.27 16.19 -2.31
N GLU A 559 -3.97 16.61 -3.37
CA GLU A 559 -5.35 17.10 -3.30
C GLU A 559 -6.38 16.00 -3.57
N GLU A 560 -6.11 15.12 -4.52
CA GLU A 560 -7.02 14.04 -4.91
C GLU A 560 -6.66 12.69 -4.28
N GLN A 561 -5.64 12.67 -3.42
CA GLN A 561 -5.20 11.50 -2.65
C GLN A 561 -4.88 10.27 -3.52
N ARG A 562 -4.40 10.51 -4.75
CA ARG A 562 -4.17 9.48 -5.74
C ARG A 562 -2.81 8.78 -5.54
N VAL A 563 -2.80 7.51 -5.92
CA VAL A 563 -1.56 6.77 -6.16
C VAL A 563 -1.17 6.99 -7.61
N VAL A 564 -0.03 7.64 -7.82
CA VAL A 564 0.48 7.97 -9.15
C VAL A 564 1.81 7.26 -9.37
N VAL A 565 1.97 6.61 -10.52
CA VAL A 565 3.24 6.05 -11.00
C VAL A 565 3.75 6.92 -12.14
N PHE A 566 4.92 7.49 -11.95
CA PHE A 566 5.59 8.35 -12.93
C PHE A 566 6.74 7.57 -13.57
N VAL A 567 6.49 7.02 -14.76
CA VAL A 567 7.47 6.20 -15.49
C VAL A 567 8.39 7.12 -16.30
N GLU A 568 9.66 7.09 -15.99
CA GLU A 568 10.69 7.93 -16.62
C GLU A 568 11.46 7.15 -17.67
N PRO A 569 11.36 7.50 -18.98
CA PRO A 569 12.10 6.82 -20.04
C PRO A 569 13.61 7.06 -19.91
N ILE A 570 14.37 6.08 -19.43
CA ILE A 570 15.79 6.21 -19.12
C ILE A 570 16.61 6.65 -20.34
N ALA A 571 16.28 6.12 -21.51
CA ALA A 571 17.02 6.44 -22.75
C ALA A 571 16.88 7.93 -23.12
N LEU A 572 15.82 8.60 -22.67
CA LEU A 572 15.59 10.03 -22.96
C LEU A 572 16.25 10.97 -21.95
N TYR A 573 16.70 10.50 -20.81
CA TYR A 573 17.35 11.34 -19.80
C TYR A 573 18.52 12.17 -20.35
N PRO A 574 19.50 11.59 -21.06
CA PRO A 574 20.67 12.32 -21.57
C PRO A 574 20.41 12.91 -22.97
N MET A 575 19.25 12.63 -23.60
CA MET A 575 19.01 12.99 -24.98
C MET A 575 19.04 14.50 -25.17
N ARG A 576 19.75 14.94 -26.23
CA ARG A 576 19.91 16.35 -26.58
C ARG A 576 19.47 16.63 -27.99
N ASP A 577 19.80 15.74 -28.92
CA ASP A 577 19.64 15.94 -30.35
C ASP A 577 18.47 15.13 -30.88
N LEU A 578 17.77 15.66 -31.87
CA LEU A 578 16.62 15.00 -32.51
C LEU A 578 16.99 14.38 -33.85
N HIS A 579 17.59 15.15 -34.75
CA HIS A 579 17.88 14.74 -36.11
C HIS A 579 19.35 14.60 -36.41
N ASP A 580 20.12 15.64 -36.12
CA ASP A 580 21.52 15.76 -36.47
C ASP A 580 22.39 15.96 -35.20
N GLU A 581 23.64 15.52 -35.22
CA GLU A 581 24.56 15.68 -34.08
C GLU A 581 24.68 17.16 -33.69
N LYS A 582 24.47 17.46 -32.41
CA LYS A 582 24.49 18.79 -31.81
C LYS A 582 23.40 19.76 -32.29
N ASP A 583 22.28 19.25 -32.81
CA ASP A 583 21.16 20.09 -33.19
C ASP A 583 20.36 20.62 -31.98
N GLY A 584 20.53 20.03 -30.80
CA GLY A 584 19.83 20.41 -29.56
C GLY A 584 18.31 20.24 -29.63
N GLY A 585 17.80 19.56 -30.66
CA GLY A 585 16.37 19.51 -30.99
C GLY A 585 15.50 18.77 -29.98
N TRP A 586 16.11 18.06 -28.99
CA TRP A 586 15.38 17.38 -27.92
C TRP A 586 15.58 18.03 -26.54
N MET A 587 16.27 19.15 -26.48
CA MET A 587 16.41 19.93 -25.23
C MET A 587 15.29 20.95 -25.09
N HIS A 588 14.86 21.22 -23.86
CA HIS A 588 13.78 22.13 -23.55
C HIS A 588 14.19 23.13 -22.46
N THR A 589 13.64 24.33 -22.48
CA THR A 589 13.73 25.28 -21.37
C THR A 589 12.85 24.84 -20.21
N TYR A 590 13.19 25.26 -19.00
CA TYR A 590 12.40 24.97 -17.81
C TYR A 590 11.05 25.71 -17.90
N PRO A 591 9.89 24.98 -17.83
CA PRO A 591 8.57 25.62 -17.91
C PRO A 591 8.28 26.58 -16.77
N ALA A 592 7.46 27.61 -17.03
CA ALA A 592 7.01 28.53 -15.99
C ALA A 592 6.33 27.78 -14.82
N MET A 593 6.37 28.38 -13.61
CA MET A 593 5.95 27.68 -12.39
C MET A 593 4.47 27.28 -12.37
N ASP A 594 3.65 28.02 -13.06
CA ASP A 594 2.19 27.82 -13.21
C ASP A 594 1.79 26.84 -14.33
N GLU A 595 2.77 26.41 -15.15
CA GLU A 595 2.48 25.47 -16.21
C GLU A 595 2.41 24.01 -15.68
N SER A 596 1.32 23.33 -16.01
CA SER A 596 1.10 21.91 -15.77
C SER A 596 0.44 21.24 -16.99
N VAL A 597 0.41 19.93 -16.99
CA VAL A 597 -0.33 19.11 -17.97
C VAL A 597 -1.39 18.33 -17.22
N SER A 598 -2.65 18.68 -17.43
CA SER A 598 -3.77 18.07 -16.71
C SER A 598 -3.93 16.58 -17.02
N LEU A 599 -4.45 15.82 -16.05
CA LEU A 599 -4.78 14.41 -16.25
C LEU A 599 -5.74 14.24 -17.45
N GLY A 600 -5.35 13.41 -18.41
CA GLY A 600 -6.13 13.17 -19.64
C GLY A 600 -5.76 14.08 -20.82
N GLU A 601 -4.91 15.09 -20.62
CA GLU A 601 -4.43 15.95 -21.69
C GLU A 601 -3.33 15.26 -22.51
N VAL A 602 -3.50 15.23 -23.83
CA VAL A 602 -2.53 14.67 -24.77
C VAL A 602 -1.70 15.77 -25.45
N GLY A 603 -0.48 15.44 -25.88
CA GLY A 603 0.37 16.31 -26.69
C GLY A 603 0.11 16.09 -28.18
N VAL A 604 0.16 17.16 -29.00
CA VAL A 604 0.02 17.06 -30.46
C VAL A 604 1.14 17.82 -31.15
N THR A 605 1.82 17.15 -32.08
CA THR A 605 2.85 17.76 -32.92
C THR A 605 2.51 17.52 -34.39
N GLY A 606 2.46 18.58 -35.21
CA GLY A 606 2.03 18.51 -36.58
C GLY A 606 0.50 18.45 -36.74
N ASN A 607 0.05 18.43 -38.00
CA ASN A 607 -1.37 18.45 -38.34
C ASN A 607 -1.70 17.55 -39.56
N GLY A 608 -0.79 16.65 -39.93
CA GLY A 608 -0.95 15.79 -41.08
C GLY A 608 -2.13 14.82 -40.98
N PRO A 609 -2.58 14.27 -42.15
CA PRO A 609 -3.72 13.36 -42.22
C PRO A 609 -3.42 11.93 -41.68
N LEU A 610 -2.16 11.56 -41.52
CA LEU A 610 -1.77 10.33 -40.85
C LEU A 610 -1.43 10.63 -39.40
N ALA A 611 -2.22 10.11 -38.44
CA ALA A 611 -1.95 10.24 -37.04
C ALA A 611 -1.07 9.08 -36.54
N ILE A 612 0.00 9.39 -35.79
CA ILE A 612 0.80 8.42 -35.03
C ILE A 612 0.50 8.64 -33.56
N ILE A 613 -0.08 7.64 -32.89
CA ILE A 613 -0.37 7.68 -31.46
C ILE A 613 0.72 6.90 -30.73
N THR A 614 1.36 7.53 -29.75
CA THR A 614 2.53 6.95 -29.06
C THR A 614 2.79 7.63 -27.71
N TYR A 615 3.89 7.26 -27.06
CA TYR A 615 4.39 7.85 -25.80
C TYR A 615 5.90 7.57 -25.64
N GLY A 616 6.54 8.22 -24.68
CA GLY A 616 7.92 7.93 -24.28
C GLY A 616 8.91 7.93 -25.46
N ASN A 617 9.67 6.84 -25.59
CA ASN A 617 10.65 6.70 -26.68
C ASN A 617 9.98 6.64 -28.07
N GLY A 618 8.77 6.13 -28.16
CA GLY A 618 8.00 6.10 -29.41
C GLY A 618 7.73 7.50 -29.97
N HIS A 619 7.52 8.50 -29.10
CA HIS A 619 7.38 9.90 -29.52
C HIS A 619 8.67 10.43 -30.14
N TYR A 620 9.82 10.22 -29.48
CA TYR A 620 11.12 10.62 -30.00
C TYR A 620 11.40 10.00 -31.39
N LEU A 621 11.19 8.69 -31.51
CA LEU A 621 11.40 7.97 -32.78
C LEU A 621 10.42 8.41 -33.87
N SER A 622 9.17 8.72 -33.52
CA SER A 622 8.16 9.22 -34.45
C SER A 622 8.49 10.63 -34.96
N GLN A 623 9.05 11.49 -34.11
CA GLN A 623 9.56 12.81 -34.52
C GLN A 623 10.71 12.68 -35.55
N GLN A 624 11.61 11.73 -35.32
CA GLN A 624 12.68 11.43 -36.28
C GLN A 624 12.12 10.88 -37.60
N ALA A 625 11.11 10.00 -37.55
CA ALA A 625 10.45 9.44 -38.72
C ALA A 625 9.69 10.51 -39.53
N ALA A 626 9.12 11.53 -38.85
CA ALA A 626 8.37 12.61 -39.47
C ALA A 626 9.15 13.33 -40.59
N LYS A 627 10.45 13.60 -40.36
CA LYS A 627 11.34 14.26 -41.33
C LYS A 627 11.44 13.45 -42.64
N VAL A 628 11.56 12.12 -42.53
CA VAL A 628 11.68 11.22 -43.68
C VAL A 628 10.33 11.04 -44.37
N LEU A 629 9.26 10.83 -43.63
CA LEU A 629 7.89 10.68 -44.19
C LEU A 629 7.47 11.91 -44.95
N LYS A 630 7.79 13.11 -44.47
CA LYS A 630 7.51 14.37 -45.20
C LYS A 630 8.24 14.45 -46.53
N GLN A 631 9.48 13.94 -46.62
CA GLN A 631 10.20 13.85 -47.91
C GLN A 631 9.56 12.87 -48.88
N GLN A 632 8.82 11.89 -48.37
CA GLN A 632 8.01 10.95 -49.18
C GLN A 632 6.60 11.47 -49.50
N GLY A 633 6.29 12.72 -49.13
CA GLY A 633 4.95 13.32 -49.32
C GLY A 633 3.89 12.87 -48.33
N ILE A 634 4.28 12.24 -47.24
CA ILE A 634 3.39 11.79 -46.17
C ILE A 634 3.51 12.76 -44.99
N GLU A 635 2.54 13.62 -44.81
CA GLU A 635 2.46 14.49 -43.62
C GLU A 635 1.79 13.77 -42.47
N ILE A 636 2.39 13.89 -41.31
CA ILE A 636 1.89 13.24 -40.11
C ILE A 636 1.54 14.24 -39.01
N ARG A 637 0.66 13.81 -38.10
CA ARG A 637 0.53 14.36 -36.76
C ARG A 637 0.94 13.30 -35.76
N ILE A 638 1.62 13.68 -34.67
CA ILE A 638 2.02 12.78 -33.60
C ILE A 638 1.22 13.14 -32.37
N VAL A 639 0.50 12.17 -31.83
CA VAL A 639 -0.29 12.30 -30.59
C VAL A 639 0.45 11.58 -29.49
N ASP A 640 1.01 12.35 -28.55
CA ASP A 640 1.65 11.85 -27.34
C ASP A 640 0.60 11.68 -26.26
N ILE A 641 0.31 10.43 -25.87
CA ILE A 641 -0.76 10.16 -24.90
C ILE A 641 -0.42 10.59 -23.48
N ARG A 642 0.85 10.71 -23.11
CA ARG A 642 1.34 11.14 -21.78
C ARG A 642 0.85 10.30 -20.61
N TRP A 643 -0.43 9.93 -20.60
CA TRP A 643 -1.12 9.15 -19.57
C TRP A 643 -1.42 7.74 -20.07
N ILE A 644 -0.76 6.75 -19.46
CA ILE A 644 -0.92 5.33 -19.83
C ILE A 644 -2.20 4.76 -19.21
N ALA A 645 -2.49 5.16 -17.96
CA ALA A 645 -3.72 4.83 -17.24
C ALA A 645 -4.14 6.00 -16.32
N PRO A 646 -5.43 6.40 -16.30
CA PRO A 646 -6.47 5.97 -17.24
C PRO A 646 -6.17 6.42 -18.67
N LEU A 647 -6.60 5.63 -19.65
CA LEU A 647 -6.40 5.97 -21.06
C LEU A 647 -7.12 7.28 -21.38
N PRO A 648 -6.43 8.31 -21.94
CA PRO A 648 -7.04 9.63 -22.26
C PRO A 648 -7.86 9.60 -23.57
N ALA A 649 -8.90 8.74 -23.61
CA ALA A 649 -9.66 8.44 -24.81
C ALA A 649 -10.25 9.70 -25.48
N GLU A 650 -10.85 10.62 -24.70
CA GLU A 650 -11.44 11.85 -25.25
C GLU A 650 -10.38 12.78 -25.84
N GLY A 651 -9.25 12.92 -25.14
CA GLY A 651 -8.11 13.70 -25.64
C GLY A 651 -7.55 13.13 -26.95
N ILE A 652 -7.40 11.80 -27.03
CA ILE A 652 -6.93 11.11 -28.22
C ILE A 652 -7.89 11.31 -29.38
N LEU A 653 -9.20 11.07 -29.21
CA LEU A 653 -10.22 11.22 -30.25
C LEU A 653 -10.28 12.65 -30.76
N SER A 654 -10.19 13.64 -29.86
CA SER A 654 -10.11 15.05 -30.30
C SER A 654 -8.82 15.34 -31.08
N ALA A 655 -7.68 14.77 -30.66
CA ALA A 655 -6.40 14.98 -31.33
C ALA A 655 -6.29 14.38 -32.72
N ILE A 656 -7.05 13.32 -33.01
CA ILE A 656 -7.09 12.66 -34.33
C ILE A 656 -8.24 13.18 -35.22
N ASP A 657 -9.00 14.14 -34.76
CA ASP A 657 -10.06 14.74 -35.60
C ASP A 657 -9.48 15.28 -36.92
N GLY A 658 -10.14 14.96 -38.04
CA GLY A 658 -9.65 15.26 -39.37
C GLY A 658 -8.46 14.41 -39.85
N ALA A 659 -7.99 13.42 -39.09
CA ALA A 659 -7.07 12.41 -39.61
C ALA A 659 -7.80 11.45 -40.56
N GLN A 660 -7.04 10.83 -41.46
CA GLN A 660 -7.56 9.83 -42.42
C GLN A 660 -7.20 8.40 -41.99
N LYS A 661 -6.06 8.23 -41.29
CA LYS A 661 -5.55 6.93 -40.84
C LYS A 661 -4.78 7.09 -39.56
N VAL A 662 -4.71 6.03 -38.75
CA VAL A 662 -4.04 6.02 -37.46
C VAL A 662 -3.05 4.87 -37.37
N LEU A 663 -1.80 5.16 -37.01
CA LEU A 663 -0.78 4.19 -36.63
C LEU A 663 -0.53 4.29 -35.12
N VAL A 664 -0.73 3.20 -34.39
CA VAL A 664 -0.34 3.12 -32.97
C VAL A 664 1.09 2.58 -32.89
N VAL A 665 1.98 3.30 -32.23
CA VAL A 665 3.38 2.89 -32.00
C VAL A 665 3.63 2.71 -30.51
N ASP A 666 3.99 1.49 -30.14
CA ASP A 666 4.17 1.08 -28.74
C ASP A 666 5.51 0.37 -28.55
N GLU A 667 6.29 0.80 -27.58
CA GLU A 667 7.51 0.11 -27.21
C GLU A 667 7.30 -1.10 -26.30
N CYS A 668 6.08 -1.29 -25.78
CA CYS A 668 5.71 -2.50 -25.04
C CYS A 668 5.43 -3.66 -26.00
N ARG A 669 5.37 -4.86 -25.44
CA ARG A 669 5.09 -6.11 -26.16
C ARG A 669 3.78 -6.05 -26.91
N GLY A 670 3.68 -6.77 -28.02
CA GLY A 670 2.47 -6.87 -28.81
C GLY A 670 1.27 -7.42 -28.02
N THR A 671 1.52 -8.34 -27.09
CA THR A 671 0.52 -8.92 -26.20
C THR A 671 0.51 -8.18 -24.84
N GLY A 672 -0.66 -7.70 -24.42
CA GLY A 672 -0.86 -7.01 -23.14
C GLY A 672 -0.34 -5.55 -23.12
N GLY A 673 0.32 -5.08 -24.18
CA GLY A 673 0.86 -3.72 -24.28
C GLY A 673 -0.21 -2.64 -24.39
N GLN A 674 0.21 -1.38 -24.35
CA GLN A 674 -0.69 -0.22 -24.48
C GLN A 674 -1.37 -0.16 -25.85
N ALA A 675 -0.69 -0.67 -26.88
CA ALA A 675 -1.22 -0.73 -28.24
C ALA A 675 -2.54 -1.51 -28.37
N GLU A 676 -2.75 -2.55 -27.56
CA GLU A 676 -4.02 -3.31 -27.56
C GLU A 676 -5.18 -2.44 -27.07
N ALA A 677 -5.02 -1.72 -25.98
CA ALA A 677 -6.06 -0.85 -25.43
C ALA A 677 -6.36 0.31 -26.39
N LEU A 678 -5.33 0.91 -26.99
CA LEU A 678 -5.48 1.97 -27.98
C LEU A 678 -6.20 1.44 -29.22
N PHE A 679 -5.80 0.29 -29.74
CA PHE A 679 -6.41 -0.32 -30.91
C PHE A 679 -7.88 -0.66 -30.68
N ALA A 680 -8.22 -1.27 -29.55
CA ALA A 680 -9.60 -1.58 -29.17
C ALA A 680 -10.44 -0.29 -29.09
N MET A 681 -9.99 0.71 -28.33
CA MET A 681 -10.68 1.99 -28.17
C MET A 681 -10.91 2.71 -29.51
N LEU A 682 -9.89 2.75 -30.36
CA LEU A 682 -10.00 3.39 -31.71
C LEU A 682 -10.96 2.64 -32.61
N THR A 683 -10.94 1.30 -32.60
CA THR A 683 -11.85 0.47 -33.39
C THR A 683 -13.32 0.59 -32.93
N GLU A 684 -13.54 0.76 -31.63
CA GLU A 684 -14.88 0.93 -31.07
C GLU A 684 -15.45 2.34 -31.22
N ARG A 685 -14.58 3.36 -31.34
CA ARG A 685 -14.98 4.77 -31.24
C ARG A 685 -14.61 5.64 -32.43
N SER A 686 -13.99 5.07 -33.47
CA SER A 686 -13.70 5.78 -34.73
C SER A 686 -13.85 4.84 -35.93
N ASP A 687 -14.14 5.41 -37.09
CA ASP A 687 -14.22 4.68 -38.38
C ASP A 687 -12.90 4.71 -39.16
N LEU A 688 -11.83 5.22 -38.54
CA LEU A 688 -10.54 5.38 -39.23
C LEU A 688 -9.83 4.03 -39.38
N PRO A 689 -9.14 3.79 -40.48
CA PRO A 689 -8.22 2.66 -40.62
C PRO A 689 -7.11 2.75 -39.56
N VAL A 690 -6.99 1.71 -38.73
CA VAL A 690 -6.00 1.65 -37.66
C VAL A 690 -5.02 0.50 -37.89
N ALA A 691 -3.74 0.78 -37.75
CA ALA A 691 -2.69 -0.22 -37.68
C ALA A 691 -1.89 -0.06 -36.37
N ARG A 692 -1.20 -1.11 -35.96
CA ARG A 692 -0.32 -1.07 -34.80
C ARG A 692 1.09 -1.58 -35.12
N LEU A 693 2.09 -0.97 -34.51
CA LEU A 693 3.47 -1.40 -34.47
C LEU A 693 3.88 -1.49 -32.99
N ALA A 694 4.20 -2.67 -32.51
CA ALA A 694 4.60 -2.91 -31.14
C ALA A 694 5.93 -3.70 -31.10
N ALA A 695 6.56 -3.78 -29.92
CA ALA A 695 7.67 -4.69 -29.74
C ALA A 695 7.23 -6.15 -29.84
N GLU A 696 8.17 -7.01 -30.17
CA GLU A 696 7.94 -8.47 -30.17
C GLU A 696 7.68 -8.98 -28.75
N ASP A 697 6.95 -10.09 -28.63
CA ASP A 697 6.66 -10.75 -27.34
C ASP A 697 7.93 -11.44 -26.81
N SER A 698 8.91 -10.65 -26.43
CA SER A 698 10.23 -11.11 -26.00
C SER A 698 10.77 -10.30 -24.83
N PHE A 699 11.74 -10.86 -24.15
CA PHE A 699 12.63 -10.09 -23.29
C PHE A 699 13.63 -9.29 -24.14
N ILE A 700 14.03 -8.13 -23.61
CA ILE A 700 15.02 -7.27 -24.29
C ILE A 700 16.41 -7.86 -24.09
N ALA A 701 17.10 -8.16 -25.19
CA ALA A 701 18.43 -8.75 -25.17
C ALA A 701 19.51 -7.75 -24.76
N THR A 702 20.62 -8.24 -24.22
CA THR A 702 21.82 -7.43 -23.95
C THR A 702 22.55 -7.08 -25.25
N GLY A 703 23.11 -5.87 -25.32
CA GLY A 703 23.89 -5.39 -26.45
C GLY A 703 23.06 -5.13 -27.70
N PRO A 704 23.65 -5.08 -28.91
CA PRO A 704 22.97 -4.64 -30.15
C PRO A 704 21.74 -5.45 -30.53
N ALA A 705 21.60 -6.69 -30.05
CA ALA A 705 20.47 -7.56 -30.35
C ALA A 705 19.12 -7.02 -29.80
N TYR A 706 19.12 -6.10 -28.84
CA TYR A 706 17.90 -5.47 -28.32
C TYR A 706 17.04 -4.86 -29.45
N ALA A 707 17.72 -4.27 -30.46
CA ALA A 707 17.05 -3.58 -31.57
C ALA A 707 16.23 -4.52 -32.46
N ALA A 708 16.50 -5.81 -32.44
CA ALA A 708 15.77 -6.78 -33.25
C ALA A 708 14.31 -7.02 -32.79
N THR A 709 14.01 -6.72 -31.51
CA THR A 709 12.70 -6.95 -30.90
C THR A 709 11.92 -5.67 -30.61
N MET A 710 12.51 -4.51 -30.88
CA MET A 710 11.94 -3.20 -30.53
C MET A 710 11.57 -2.41 -31.78
N PRO A 711 10.50 -1.60 -31.78
CA PRO A 711 10.24 -0.65 -32.85
C PRO A 711 11.43 0.29 -33.06
N SER A 712 11.73 0.61 -34.31
CA SER A 712 12.75 1.55 -34.71
C SER A 712 12.19 2.68 -35.55
N ARG A 713 12.94 3.74 -35.76
CA ARG A 713 12.58 4.79 -36.70
C ARG A 713 12.24 4.21 -38.08
N GLU A 714 13.05 3.25 -38.56
CA GLU A 714 12.89 2.59 -39.86
C GLU A 714 11.60 1.77 -39.90
N SER A 715 11.28 1.01 -38.84
CA SER A 715 10.04 0.24 -38.79
C SER A 715 8.79 1.14 -38.69
N ILE A 716 8.89 2.30 -38.03
CA ILE A 716 7.83 3.32 -38.00
C ILE A 716 7.58 3.89 -39.38
N ILE A 717 8.65 4.25 -40.11
CA ILE A 717 8.55 4.75 -41.49
C ILE A 717 7.91 3.68 -42.38
N ALA A 718 8.34 2.44 -42.30
CA ALA A 718 7.80 1.35 -43.14
C ALA A 718 6.32 1.08 -42.81
N ALA A 719 5.94 1.03 -41.53
CA ALA A 719 4.55 0.82 -41.12
C ALA A 719 3.64 1.99 -41.53
N ALA A 720 4.09 3.23 -41.35
CA ALA A 720 3.38 4.43 -41.79
C ALA A 720 3.18 4.48 -43.28
N THR A 721 4.22 4.22 -44.07
CA THR A 721 4.16 4.18 -45.53
C THR A 721 3.25 3.07 -46.04
N LYS A 722 3.33 1.88 -45.46
CA LYS A 722 2.43 0.76 -45.79
C LYS A 722 0.97 1.13 -45.51
N LEU A 723 0.68 1.64 -44.32
CA LEU A 723 -0.68 2.04 -43.93
C LEU A 723 -1.19 3.16 -44.86
N TRP A 724 -0.38 4.16 -45.17
CA TRP A 724 -0.74 5.29 -46.01
C TRP A 724 -1.16 4.84 -47.42
N ASN A 725 -0.42 3.90 -48.01
CA ASN A 725 -0.64 3.39 -49.37
C ASN A 725 -1.72 2.27 -49.43
N THR A 726 -2.25 1.79 -48.32
CA THR A 726 -3.38 0.85 -48.33
C THR A 726 -4.66 1.61 -48.78
N LEU A 727 -5.41 1.07 -49.73
CA LEU A 727 -6.66 1.68 -50.25
C LEU A 727 -7.77 1.70 -49.19
#